data_3552f7ec4bcff3f6f6ac40a4893fa4fa
#
_entry.id   3552f7ec4bcff3f6f6ac40a4893fa4fa
#
_cell.length_a   1.000
_cell.length_b   1.000
_cell.length_c   1.000
_cell.angle_alpha   90.00
_cell.angle_beta   90.00
_cell.angle_gamma   90.00
#
_symmetry.space_group_name_H-M   'P 1'
#
loop_
_entity.id
_entity.type
_entity.pdbx_description
1 polymer ?
#
loop_
_entity_poly.entity_id
_entity_poly.type
_entity_poly.pdbx_seq_one_letter_code
_entity_poly.pdbx_strand_id
1 'polypeptide(L)'
;MFSEDETEKAVRIIKSLISQKNIAKAQDSEAESRIDYLADILGLSKKEIISAVERMRQEGILADTRDISAYLQETGGTQKKPMTLLEQYAQLERYIIEHIPEESLAITYKQFNDDAVNEGITTSNEKRIRTLLYFLIVKGYIRKQQDDTRNVILTRQTDMDATLHRLERRIDICRFSIEWLYALTSTNNDAKEGAVQFSIIELLNAIKAKNQGLFSNFSEVSLEEVEEALLYLSQIGALKLEGGFLVLYNAMDIQRQKDNRLRYKQEEYRMLNEFYKQKMQQIHIVGEYANLMVKNYQEALQYVQDYFLMDYQRFIAKYFKGERVKDIERNVTPAKYKQIFGELSDCQKEILQDKESRCIVVAAGPGSGKTRVLVHKLASLLLLEDVKHEQLLMLTFSRSAATEFKQRLRKLVGDAANYVEIKTFHSYCFDLLGRIGNLEDAVGVVRKASEMILSDEVEPNRISKTVLVIDEAQDMSADEFALVSALMEKNEDMRVIAVGDDDQNIYEFRGSSSQYLRDLCHLPESRFIEMTENYRSDKHIVDAANQFALKIRQRMKHQPIVSVSQENGIVRVIKHPALWAKEEHCINYLYQPIVEEIISSHLKDSSTCVLTQTNEEALNMLSLLHRNGIKAKLVQSMDGMRFCNMAETRYFMKKIEQAAQETKSPIISENCWKTAKDKTFAKYLHSLSLEYLKRCLLVFEQNYQAKYETDLKEFIFESSVEDFCDVSNAEVVVSTIHKAKGREFDNVYLLIDDSKKPTDEVLRSYYVAMTRAKHQLTIHTQGTFFDGIQADQHLYDPKEYEMPKEITLQLTHKDIYLNFSKPYKREILSLESGYSLGYHDFCLCIPSTGRDIAMLSSTKQNELKNWEAKGYKVTNAKVRFIVAWKPKDAPKDEKESAIPLIDLTMTRKI
;
A
#
# COMPACT_ATOMS: atom_id res chain seq x y z
N MET A 1 -33.73 11.42 -40.61
CA MET A 1 -33.17 10.57 -41.69
C MET A 1 -31.67 10.75 -41.72
N PHE A 2 -30.94 9.68 -41.89
CA PHE A 2 -29.51 9.73 -42.05
C PHE A 2 -29.12 10.29 -43.42
N SER A 3 -28.03 11.06 -43.45
CA SER A 3 -27.38 11.43 -44.73
C SER A 3 -26.66 10.16 -45.29
N GLU A 4 -26.21 10.23 -46.54
CA GLU A 4 -25.53 9.12 -47.20
C GLU A 4 -24.24 8.75 -46.46
N ASP A 5 -23.47 9.75 -46.01
CA ASP A 5 -22.23 9.57 -45.19
C ASP A 5 -22.55 9.00 -43.80
N GLU A 6 -23.57 9.49 -43.11
CA GLU A 6 -24.02 8.95 -41.84
C GLU A 6 -24.50 7.49 -41.96
N THR A 7 -25.17 7.16 -43.06
CA THR A 7 -25.64 5.79 -43.33
C THR A 7 -24.45 4.85 -43.56
N GLU A 8 -23.43 5.28 -44.30
CA GLU A 8 -22.23 4.47 -44.52
C GLU A 8 -21.49 4.22 -43.19
N LYS A 9 -21.28 5.26 -42.37
CA LYS A 9 -20.66 5.15 -41.04
C LYS A 9 -21.49 4.24 -40.14
N ALA A 10 -22.80 4.40 -40.08
CA ALA A 10 -23.68 3.56 -39.27
C ALA A 10 -23.62 2.08 -39.67
N VAL A 11 -23.64 1.77 -40.97
CA VAL A 11 -23.50 0.41 -41.49
C VAL A 11 -22.14 -0.21 -41.10
N ARG A 12 -21.06 0.55 -41.20
CA ARG A 12 -19.71 0.07 -40.81
C ARG A 12 -19.63 -0.22 -39.34
N ILE A 13 -20.18 0.64 -38.47
CA ILE A 13 -20.26 0.48 -37.05
C ILE A 13 -21.13 -0.73 -36.69
N ILE A 14 -22.34 -0.87 -37.27
CA ILE A 14 -23.23 -2.01 -37.01
C ILE A 14 -22.54 -3.34 -37.37
N LYS A 15 -21.89 -3.41 -38.54
CA LYS A 15 -21.14 -4.61 -38.95
C LYS A 15 -20.06 -4.98 -37.94
N SER A 16 -19.37 -3.98 -37.41
CA SER A 16 -18.37 -4.21 -36.37
C SER A 16 -19.01 -4.65 -35.03
N LEU A 17 -20.10 -4.01 -34.60
CA LEU A 17 -20.84 -4.37 -33.39
C LEU A 17 -21.51 -5.75 -33.44
N ILE A 18 -22.06 -6.17 -34.58
CA ILE A 18 -22.62 -7.50 -34.76
C ILE A 18 -21.56 -8.58 -34.60
N SER A 19 -20.35 -8.34 -35.09
CA SER A 19 -19.22 -9.25 -34.88
C SER A 19 -18.79 -9.36 -33.41
N GLN A 20 -19.06 -8.32 -32.61
CA GLN A 20 -18.76 -8.26 -31.19
C GLN A 20 -19.92 -8.73 -30.26
N LYS A 21 -21.12 -9.00 -30.77
CA LYS A 21 -22.31 -9.36 -29.97
C LYS A 21 -22.07 -10.54 -29.03
N ASN A 22 -21.14 -11.40 -29.35
CA ASN A 22 -20.73 -12.51 -28.50
C ASN A 22 -19.66 -12.13 -27.46
N ILE A 23 -18.95 -11.00 -27.63
CA ILE A 23 -17.95 -10.47 -26.70
C ILE A 23 -18.66 -9.83 -25.49
N ALA A 24 -19.84 -9.28 -25.66
CA ALA A 24 -20.64 -8.65 -24.59
C ALA A 24 -21.15 -9.65 -23.52
N LYS A 25 -20.98 -10.94 -23.71
CA LYS A 25 -21.21 -11.96 -22.67
C LYS A 25 -20.02 -12.20 -21.76
N ALA A 26 -18.84 -11.78 -22.16
CA ALA A 26 -17.64 -11.76 -21.32
C ALA A 26 -17.56 -10.38 -20.64
N GLN A 27 -17.65 -10.39 -19.34
CA GLN A 27 -17.73 -9.26 -18.42
C GLN A 27 -16.64 -8.21 -18.65
N ASP A 28 -17.00 -6.92 -18.40
CA ASP A 28 -16.15 -5.80 -18.00
C ASP A 28 -15.07 -5.28 -18.97
N SER A 29 -15.44 -4.94 -20.20
CA SER A 29 -14.64 -3.93 -20.91
C SER A 29 -15.37 -2.59 -20.87
N GLU A 30 -14.71 -1.56 -20.34
CA GLU A 30 -15.21 -0.19 -20.27
C GLU A 30 -15.65 0.32 -21.65
N ALA A 31 -16.71 1.15 -21.67
CA ALA A 31 -17.27 1.67 -22.92
C ALA A 31 -16.24 2.44 -23.77
N GLU A 32 -15.27 3.10 -23.13
CA GLU A 32 -14.16 3.80 -23.79
C GLU A 32 -13.27 2.88 -24.62
N SER A 33 -12.93 1.70 -24.12
CA SER A 33 -12.08 0.74 -24.85
C SER A 33 -12.75 0.21 -26.10
N ARG A 34 -14.08 0.13 -26.12
CA ARG A 34 -14.85 -0.30 -27.30
C ARG A 34 -14.89 0.78 -28.38
N ILE A 35 -14.99 2.04 -27.99
CA ILE A 35 -14.95 3.17 -28.94
C ILE A 35 -13.58 3.35 -29.54
N ASP A 36 -12.52 3.22 -28.72
CA ASP A 36 -11.14 3.25 -29.20
C ASP A 36 -10.90 2.16 -30.26
N TYR A 37 -11.36 0.96 -29.97
CA TYR A 37 -11.26 -0.18 -30.90
C TYR A 37 -12.02 0.07 -32.21
N LEU A 38 -13.25 0.61 -32.15
CA LEU A 38 -14.03 0.95 -33.33
C LEU A 38 -13.39 2.08 -34.13
N ALA A 39 -12.83 3.09 -33.46
CA ALA A 39 -12.16 4.21 -34.07
C ALA A 39 -10.96 3.73 -34.91
N ASP A 40 -10.15 2.86 -34.33
CA ASP A 40 -8.95 2.34 -34.97
C ASP A 40 -9.26 1.41 -36.14
N ILE A 41 -10.25 0.50 -36.02
CA ILE A 41 -10.63 -0.42 -37.10
C ILE A 41 -11.31 0.28 -38.27
N LEU A 42 -12.15 1.24 -37.96
CA LEU A 42 -12.96 1.92 -38.96
C LEU A 42 -12.27 3.12 -39.57
N GLY A 43 -11.15 3.58 -38.99
CA GLY A 43 -10.44 4.78 -39.41
C GLY A 43 -11.27 6.05 -39.18
N LEU A 44 -12.18 6.03 -38.20
CA LEU A 44 -13.05 7.14 -37.81
C LEU A 44 -12.55 7.77 -36.52
N SER A 45 -12.77 9.06 -36.33
CA SER A 45 -12.50 9.68 -35.04
C SER A 45 -13.46 9.15 -33.97
N LYS A 46 -13.04 9.14 -32.71
CA LYS A 46 -13.90 8.77 -31.57
C LYS A 46 -15.19 9.59 -31.57
N LYS A 47 -15.07 10.89 -31.85
CA LYS A 47 -16.22 11.81 -31.91
C LYS A 47 -17.22 11.38 -32.96
N GLU A 48 -16.77 10.97 -34.16
CA GLU A 48 -17.65 10.49 -35.21
C GLU A 48 -18.38 9.22 -34.84
N ILE A 49 -17.69 8.29 -34.15
CA ILE A 49 -18.29 7.03 -33.69
C ILE A 49 -19.32 7.27 -32.59
N ILE A 50 -18.98 8.09 -31.58
CA ILE A 50 -19.92 8.45 -30.52
C ILE A 50 -21.16 9.09 -31.10
N SER A 51 -21.00 10.11 -31.98
CA SER A 51 -22.10 10.80 -32.64
C SER A 51 -22.97 9.83 -33.46
N ALA A 52 -22.34 8.90 -34.19
CA ALA A 52 -23.11 7.94 -35.01
C ALA A 52 -23.84 6.90 -34.11
N VAL A 53 -23.23 6.42 -33.02
CA VAL A 53 -23.89 5.50 -32.07
C VAL A 53 -25.07 6.18 -31.39
N GLU A 54 -24.91 7.39 -30.90
CA GLU A 54 -25.97 8.16 -30.26
C GLU A 54 -27.11 8.48 -31.24
N ARG A 55 -26.76 8.81 -32.48
CA ARG A 55 -27.77 9.02 -33.53
C ARG A 55 -28.56 7.74 -33.84
N MET A 56 -27.89 6.57 -33.88
CA MET A 56 -28.54 5.28 -34.06
C MET A 56 -29.44 4.91 -32.88
N ARG A 57 -29.07 5.27 -31.63
CA ARG A 57 -29.95 5.12 -30.45
C ARG A 57 -31.18 6.03 -30.54
N GLN A 58 -30.98 7.28 -30.91
CA GLN A 58 -32.09 8.22 -31.09
C GLN A 58 -33.12 7.76 -32.13
N GLU A 59 -32.66 7.16 -33.23
CA GLU A 59 -33.52 6.65 -34.29
C GLU A 59 -34.04 5.22 -34.01
N GLY A 60 -33.73 4.65 -32.84
CA GLY A 60 -34.18 3.32 -32.42
C GLY A 60 -33.52 2.14 -33.13
N ILE A 61 -32.43 2.38 -33.87
CA ILE A 61 -31.65 1.32 -34.55
C ILE A 61 -30.84 0.50 -33.53
N LEU A 62 -30.31 1.17 -32.53
CA LEU A 62 -29.69 0.53 -31.35
C LEU A 62 -30.59 0.71 -30.12
N ALA A 63 -30.61 -0.28 -29.26
CA ALA A 63 -31.34 -0.18 -28.01
C ALA A 63 -30.70 0.89 -27.12
N ASP A 64 -31.54 1.75 -26.54
CA ASP A 64 -31.10 2.67 -25.51
C ASP A 64 -30.89 1.94 -24.21
N THR A 65 -29.72 2.11 -23.61
CA THR A 65 -29.33 1.47 -22.34
C THR A 65 -28.94 2.54 -21.32
N ARG A 66 -29.35 2.35 -20.08
CA ARG A 66 -28.98 3.22 -18.96
C ARG A 66 -27.52 2.94 -18.56
N ASP A 67 -26.59 3.49 -19.30
CA ASP A 67 -25.16 3.26 -19.20
C ASP A 67 -24.41 4.30 -18.36
N ILE A 68 -25.09 5.34 -17.90
CA ILE A 68 -24.53 6.38 -17.04
C ILE A 68 -25.07 6.22 -15.62
N SER A 69 -24.19 6.23 -14.65
CA SER A 69 -24.49 6.23 -13.21
C SER A 69 -24.23 7.61 -12.63
N ALA A 70 -25.24 8.27 -12.08
CA ALA A 70 -25.08 9.49 -11.29
C ALA A 70 -25.13 9.16 -9.80
N TYR A 71 -24.07 9.48 -9.08
CA TYR A 71 -24.01 9.32 -7.62
C TYR A 71 -24.51 10.60 -6.97
N LEU A 72 -25.66 10.51 -6.32
CA LEU A 72 -26.27 11.61 -5.60
C LEU A 72 -25.85 11.57 -4.14
N GLN A 73 -25.38 12.69 -3.58
CA GLN A 73 -24.94 12.74 -2.19
C GLN A 73 -26.13 12.50 -1.23
N GLU A 74 -26.11 11.37 -0.52
CA GLU A 74 -27.06 11.07 0.55
C GLU A 74 -26.79 11.93 1.79
N THR A 75 -27.40 13.10 1.85
CA THR A 75 -27.63 13.76 3.12
C THR A 75 -29.02 14.39 3.08
N GLY A 76 -30.00 13.59 3.47
CA GLY A 76 -31.35 14.11 3.76
C GLY A 76 -32.17 14.59 2.58
N GLY A 77 -32.06 13.97 1.40
CA GLY A 77 -33.06 14.14 0.32
C GLY A 77 -33.18 15.56 -0.29
N THR A 78 -32.17 16.41 -0.14
CA THR A 78 -32.28 17.79 -0.61
C THR A 78 -31.32 18.10 -1.78
N GLN A 79 -31.92 18.40 -2.92
CA GLN A 79 -31.28 18.99 -4.12
C GLN A 79 -30.53 20.31 -3.85
N LYS A 80 -30.63 20.86 -2.61
CA LYS A 80 -30.10 22.19 -2.25
C LYS A 80 -28.60 22.33 -2.46
N LYS A 81 -27.83 21.33 -2.11
CA LYS A 81 -26.38 21.40 -2.14
C LYS A 81 -25.78 21.45 -3.54
N PRO A 82 -26.15 20.55 -4.50
CA PRO A 82 -25.72 20.65 -5.89
C PRO A 82 -26.23 21.91 -6.59
N MET A 83 -27.45 22.33 -6.28
CA MET A 83 -28.03 23.56 -6.82
C MET A 83 -27.29 24.80 -6.34
N THR A 84 -27.03 24.92 -5.03
CA THR A 84 -26.25 26.03 -4.47
C THR A 84 -24.83 26.07 -5.07
N LEU A 85 -24.22 24.91 -5.26
CA LEU A 85 -22.89 24.82 -5.87
C LEU A 85 -22.91 25.27 -7.33
N LEU A 86 -23.93 24.87 -8.11
CA LEU A 86 -24.14 25.29 -9.50
C LEU A 86 -24.28 26.82 -9.57
N GLU A 87 -25.10 27.43 -8.72
CA GLU A 87 -25.30 28.86 -8.67
C GLU A 87 -24.03 29.65 -8.34
N GLN A 88 -23.28 29.17 -7.37
CA GLN A 88 -21.98 29.76 -6.98
C GLN A 88 -20.97 29.73 -8.15
N TYR A 89 -20.90 28.62 -8.87
CA TYR A 89 -20.01 28.51 -10.01
C TYR A 89 -20.52 29.36 -11.19
N ALA A 90 -21.82 29.41 -11.42
CA ALA A 90 -22.41 30.26 -12.46
C ALA A 90 -22.13 31.76 -12.26
N GLN A 91 -22.21 32.24 -11.00
CA GLN A 91 -21.86 33.62 -10.66
C GLN A 91 -20.38 33.91 -10.94
N LEU A 92 -19.49 33.01 -10.52
CA LEU A 92 -18.06 33.16 -10.74
C LEU A 92 -17.68 33.04 -12.22
N GLU A 93 -18.36 32.19 -12.99
CA GLU A 93 -18.13 32.04 -14.43
C GLU A 93 -18.58 33.25 -15.20
N ARG A 94 -19.73 33.83 -14.84
CA ARG A 94 -20.18 35.10 -15.41
C ARG A 94 -19.16 36.20 -15.19
N TYR A 95 -18.67 36.34 -13.96
CA TYR A 95 -17.62 37.29 -13.62
C TYR A 95 -16.36 37.08 -14.48
N ILE A 96 -15.90 35.83 -14.64
CA ILE A 96 -14.73 35.50 -15.46
C ILE A 96 -14.92 35.93 -16.91
N ILE A 97 -16.12 35.69 -17.50
CA ILE A 97 -16.41 36.05 -18.88
C ILE A 97 -16.45 37.56 -19.05
N GLU A 98 -17.03 38.29 -18.10
CA GLU A 98 -17.16 39.75 -18.15
C GLU A 98 -15.82 40.47 -17.98
N HIS A 99 -14.90 39.92 -17.20
CA HIS A 99 -13.62 40.56 -16.87
C HIS A 99 -12.42 40.10 -17.73
N ILE A 100 -12.59 39.10 -18.60
CA ILE A 100 -11.57 38.76 -19.58
C ILE A 100 -11.89 39.42 -20.92
N PRO A 101 -11.05 40.39 -21.32
CA PRO A 101 -11.28 41.12 -22.58
C PRO A 101 -10.92 40.29 -23.82
N GLU A 102 -11.30 40.79 -25.00
CA GLU A 102 -10.83 40.27 -26.29
C GLU A 102 -9.36 40.58 -26.54
N GLU A 103 -8.85 41.63 -25.89
CA GLU A 103 -7.42 41.89 -25.76
C GLU A 103 -6.78 41.03 -24.67
N SER A 104 -5.46 40.89 -24.72
CA SER A 104 -4.76 40.03 -23.73
C SER A 104 -4.75 40.67 -22.34
N LEU A 105 -5.15 39.92 -21.32
CA LEU A 105 -5.11 40.29 -19.92
C LEU A 105 -4.07 39.41 -19.18
N ALA A 106 -3.05 40.03 -18.61
CA ALA A 106 -2.07 39.32 -17.78
C ALA A 106 -2.52 39.31 -16.32
N ILE A 107 -2.72 38.14 -15.75
CA ILE A 107 -3.20 37.99 -14.37
C ILE A 107 -2.39 36.92 -13.59
N THR A 108 -2.43 37.06 -12.28
CA THR A 108 -2.19 35.93 -11.37
C THR A 108 -3.51 35.40 -10.84
N TYR A 109 -3.64 34.11 -10.65
CA TYR A 109 -4.90 33.52 -10.12
C TYR A 109 -5.27 34.10 -8.75
N LYS A 110 -4.27 34.45 -7.95
CA LYS A 110 -4.48 35.07 -6.63
C LYS A 110 -5.11 36.44 -6.75
N GLN A 111 -4.53 37.30 -7.55
CA GLN A 111 -5.05 38.66 -7.75
C GLN A 111 -6.46 38.63 -8.32
N PHE A 112 -6.70 37.79 -9.33
CA PHE A 112 -8.03 37.66 -9.96
C PHE A 112 -9.07 37.12 -8.96
N ASN A 113 -8.65 36.26 -8.04
CA ASN A 113 -9.51 35.81 -6.95
C ASN A 113 -9.82 36.93 -5.95
N ASP A 114 -8.83 37.69 -5.57
CA ASP A 114 -8.99 38.80 -4.62
C ASP A 114 -9.92 39.88 -5.19
N ASP A 115 -9.82 40.14 -6.48
CA ASP A 115 -10.71 41.07 -7.20
C ASP A 115 -12.16 40.53 -7.23
N ALA A 116 -12.37 39.25 -7.54
CA ALA A 116 -13.68 38.61 -7.52
C ALA A 116 -14.34 38.66 -6.14
N VAL A 117 -13.56 38.44 -5.07
CA VAL A 117 -14.06 38.51 -3.69
C VAL A 117 -14.43 39.96 -3.31
N ASN A 118 -13.64 40.96 -3.76
CA ASN A 118 -13.90 42.38 -3.51
C ASN A 118 -15.19 42.86 -4.23
N GLU A 119 -15.51 42.27 -5.37
CA GLU A 119 -16.77 42.52 -6.10
C GLU A 119 -17.98 41.74 -5.56
N GLY A 120 -17.80 41.01 -4.43
CA GLY A 120 -18.91 40.41 -3.71
C GLY A 120 -19.09 38.90 -3.96
N ILE A 121 -18.21 38.24 -4.74
CA ILE A 121 -18.25 36.79 -4.96
C ILE A 121 -17.44 36.09 -3.86
N THR A 122 -17.99 36.09 -2.66
CA THR A 122 -17.33 35.58 -1.43
C THR A 122 -17.03 34.08 -1.50
N THR A 123 -17.63 33.34 -2.42
CA THR A 123 -17.41 31.91 -2.62
C THR A 123 -16.28 31.59 -3.59
N SER A 124 -15.63 32.63 -4.16
CA SER A 124 -14.48 32.47 -5.05
C SER A 124 -13.26 31.90 -4.30
N ASN A 125 -12.49 31.11 -5.00
CA ASN A 125 -11.13 30.69 -4.63
C ASN A 125 -10.34 30.31 -5.88
N GLU A 126 -9.01 30.29 -5.78
CA GLU A 126 -8.13 29.98 -6.90
C GLU A 126 -8.44 28.63 -7.58
N LYS A 127 -8.88 27.63 -6.82
CA LYS A 127 -9.21 26.31 -7.36
C LYS A 127 -10.45 26.37 -8.26
N ARG A 128 -11.49 27.07 -7.83
CA ARG A 128 -12.71 27.26 -8.63
C ARG A 128 -12.43 28.06 -9.90
N ILE A 129 -11.64 29.12 -9.79
CA ILE A 129 -11.22 29.91 -10.96
C ILE A 129 -10.47 29.03 -11.97
N ARG A 130 -9.51 28.22 -11.51
CA ARG A 130 -8.77 27.30 -12.38
C ARG A 130 -9.69 26.26 -13.03
N THR A 131 -10.66 25.74 -12.31
CA THR A 131 -11.65 24.78 -12.85
C THR A 131 -12.47 25.40 -13.96
N LEU A 132 -13.00 26.61 -13.76
CA LEU A 132 -13.78 27.31 -14.76
C LEU A 132 -12.97 27.77 -15.97
N LEU A 133 -11.78 28.34 -15.74
CA LEU A 133 -10.87 28.69 -16.82
C LEU A 133 -10.49 27.49 -17.67
N TYR A 134 -10.21 26.35 -17.03
CA TYR A 134 -9.94 25.11 -17.74
C TYR A 134 -11.11 24.72 -18.65
N PHE A 135 -12.33 24.74 -18.12
CA PHE A 135 -13.54 24.46 -18.91
C PHE A 135 -13.71 25.41 -20.08
N LEU A 136 -13.57 26.72 -19.85
CA LEU A 136 -13.71 27.77 -20.88
C LEU A 136 -12.62 27.68 -21.96
N ILE A 137 -11.41 27.27 -21.58
CA ILE A 137 -10.28 27.02 -22.50
C ILE A 137 -10.55 25.79 -23.37
N VAL A 138 -10.99 24.68 -22.77
CA VAL A 138 -11.33 23.44 -23.51
C VAL A 138 -12.44 23.70 -24.54
N LYS A 139 -13.41 24.53 -24.19
CA LYS A 139 -14.51 24.91 -25.08
C LYS A 139 -14.11 25.99 -26.11
N GLY A 140 -12.90 26.51 -26.05
CA GLY A 140 -12.42 27.52 -27.00
C GLY A 140 -12.97 28.94 -26.76
N TYR A 141 -13.60 29.21 -25.63
CA TYR A 141 -14.11 30.55 -25.29
C TYR A 141 -13.00 31.50 -24.83
N ILE A 142 -11.97 30.94 -24.17
CA ILE A 142 -10.82 31.68 -23.69
C ILE A 142 -9.56 31.01 -24.20
N ARG A 143 -8.58 31.80 -24.60
CA ARG A 143 -7.22 31.36 -24.91
C ARG A 143 -6.29 31.71 -23.77
N LYS A 144 -5.46 30.74 -23.36
CA LYS A 144 -4.45 30.91 -22.34
C LYS A 144 -3.05 30.88 -22.94
N GLN A 145 -2.21 31.87 -22.56
CA GLN A 145 -0.78 31.86 -22.83
C GLN A 145 -0.02 32.03 -21.50
N GLN A 146 1.19 31.57 -21.41
CA GLN A 146 2.02 31.73 -20.23
C GLN A 146 3.20 32.64 -20.57
N ASP A 147 3.42 33.64 -19.73
CA ASP A 147 4.55 34.55 -19.83
C ASP A 147 5.74 34.01 -19.01
N ASP A 148 6.97 34.44 -19.35
CA ASP A 148 8.19 34.07 -18.65
C ASP A 148 8.22 34.52 -17.17
N THR A 149 7.29 35.38 -16.77
CA THR A 149 7.16 35.99 -15.43
C THR A 149 6.16 35.31 -14.49
N ARG A 150 5.71 34.09 -14.75
CA ARG A 150 4.66 33.35 -14.00
C ARG A 150 3.24 33.92 -14.12
N ASN A 151 3.01 34.97 -14.90
CA ASN A 151 1.67 35.47 -15.19
C ASN A 151 0.97 34.58 -16.22
N VAL A 152 -0.34 34.46 -16.08
CA VAL A 152 -1.19 33.81 -17.08
C VAL A 152 -1.81 34.92 -17.92
N ILE A 153 -1.61 34.84 -19.23
CA ILE A 153 -2.24 35.78 -20.21
C ILE A 153 -3.50 35.10 -20.73
N LEU A 154 -4.63 35.73 -20.49
CA LEU A 154 -5.94 35.25 -20.93
C LEU A 154 -6.50 36.20 -22.00
N THR A 155 -7.14 35.61 -23.01
CA THR A 155 -7.75 36.35 -24.10
C THR A 155 -9.09 35.69 -24.42
N ARG A 156 -10.20 36.47 -24.43
CA ARG A 156 -11.48 35.93 -24.81
C ARG A 156 -11.53 35.79 -26.36
N GLN A 157 -12.03 34.66 -26.84
CA GLN A 157 -12.04 34.30 -28.26
C GLN A 157 -13.42 34.46 -28.91
N THR A 158 -14.45 34.69 -28.11
CA THR A 158 -15.85 34.73 -28.54
C THR A 158 -16.51 36.02 -28.05
N ASP A 159 -17.55 36.47 -28.76
CA ASP A 159 -18.36 37.59 -28.31
C ASP A 159 -18.92 37.37 -26.91
N MET A 160 -18.97 38.44 -26.10
CA MET A 160 -19.36 38.36 -24.69
C MET A 160 -20.83 37.96 -24.54
N ASP A 161 -21.73 38.62 -25.27
CA ASP A 161 -23.16 38.39 -25.14
C ASP A 161 -23.54 36.99 -25.60
N ALA A 162 -22.93 36.51 -26.69
CA ALA A 162 -23.12 35.17 -27.20
C ALA A 162 -22.60 34.11 -26.20
N THR A 163 -21.47 34.40 -25.50
CA THR A 163 -20.92 33.51 -24.51
C THR A 163 -21.78 33.45 -23.25
N LEU A 164 -22.27 34.58 -22.77
CA LEU A 164 -23.18 34.67 -21.63
C LEU A 164 -24.51 33.96 -21.90
N HIS A 165 -25.07 34.13 -23.11
CA HIS A 165 -26.30 33.42 -23.51
C HIS A 165 -26.11 31.88 -23.50
N ARG A 166 -24.96 31.38 -23.99
CA ARG A 166 -24.63 29.95 -23.94
C ARG A 166 -24.44 29.47 -22.49
N LEU A 167 -23.82 30.27 -21.62
CA LEU A 167 -23.71 30.00 -20.21
C LEU A 167 -25.09 29.82 -19.56
N GLU A 168 -25.99 30.78 -19.76
CA GLU A 168 -27.34 30.74 -19.20
C GLU A 168 -28.09 29.49 -19.64
N ARG A 169 -28.07 29.21 -20.95
CA ARG A 169 -28.67 28.01 -21.51
C ARG A 169 -28.09 26.71 -20.89
N ARG A 170 -26.78 26.62 -20.75
CA ARG A 170 -26.13 25.48 -20.10
C ARG A 170 -26.52 25.33 -18.61
N ILE A 171 -26.59 26.44 -17.89
CA ILE A 171 -27.00 26.43 -16.47
C ILE A 171 -28.46 25.98 -16.32
N ASP A 172 -29.33 26.35 -17.22
CA ASP A 172 -30.72 25.88 -17.23
C ASP A 172 -30.83 24.38 -17.48
N ILE A 173 -30.03 23.84 -18.41
CA ILE A 173 -29.95 22.40 -18.66
C ILE A 173 -29.37 21.68 -17.42
N CYS A 174 -28.33 22.21 -16.80
CA CYS A 174 -27.76 21.69 -15.56
C CYS A 174 -28.77 21.63 -14.42
N ARG A 175 -29.52 22.72 -14.23
CA ARG A 175 -30.59 22.81 -13.21
C ARG A 175 -31.66 21.77 -13.42
N PHE A 176 -32.13 21.65 -14.65
CA PHE A 176 -33.10 20.62 -14.99
C PHE A 176 -32.55 19.20 -14.76
N SER A 177 -31.31 18.95 -15.17
CA SER A 177 -30.68 17.63 -15.01
C SER A 177 -30.58 17.24 -13.54
N ILE A 178 -30.21 18.15 -12.65
CA ILE A 178 -30.20 17.91 -11.21
C ILE A 178 -31.62 17.57 -10.71
N GLU A 179 -32.63 18.41 -11.04
CA GLU A 179 -34.01 18.18 -10.61
C GLU A 179 -34.54 16.82 -11.08
N TRP A 180 -34.29 16.47 -12.33
CA TRP A 180 -34.73 15.21 -12.92
C TRP A 180 -34.07 13.99 -12.30
N LEU A 181 -32.73 14.02 -12.07
CA LEU A 181 -32.02 12.94 -11.45
C LEU A 181 -32.50 12.70 -10.02
N TYR A 182 -32.76 13.75 -9.25
CA TYR A 182 -33.32 13.61 -7.90
C TYR A 182 -34.79 13.14 -7.90
N ALA A 183 -35.56 13.46 -8.91
CA ALA A 183 -36.91 12.94 -9.07
C ALA A 183 -36.92 11.42 -9.38
N LEU A 184 -35.92 10.95 -10.14
CA LEU A 184 -35.76 9.51 -10.42
C LEU A 184 -35.45 8.67 -9.18
N THR A 185 -34.73 9.23 -8.20
CA THR A 185 -34.50 8.51 -6.93
C THR A 185 -35.77 8.28 -6.12
N SER A 186 -36.74 9.20 -6.23
CA SER A 186 -38.00 9.12 -5.48
C SER A 186 -38.97 8.06 -6.06
N THR A 187 -38.76 7.65 -7.30
CA THR A 187 -39.65 6.72 -8.02
C THR A 187 -39.10 5.29 -8.13
N ASN A 188 -37.79 5.09 -7.93
CA ASN A 188 -37.15 3.78 -8.03
C ASN A 188 -36.80 3.21 -6.64
N ASN A 189 -37.57 2.20 -6.20
CA ASN A 189 -37.27 1.42 -4.98
C ASN A 189 -36.00 0.55 -5.09
N ASP A 190 -35.35 0.50 -6.26
CA ASP A 190 -34.14 -0.28 -6.52
C ASP A 190 -32.85 0.56 -6.47
N ALA A 191 -32.92 1.83 -6.06
CA ALA A 191 -31.74 2.68 -5.86
C ALA A 191 -30.92 2.18 -4.67
N LYS A 192 -30.15 1.10 -4.87
CA LYS A 192 -29.10 0.69 -3.96
C LYS A 192 -28.00 1.75 -4.02
N GLU A 193 -27.71 2.37 -2.87
CA GLU A 193 -26.54 3.23 -2.62
C GLU A 193 -26.52 4.64 -3.29
N GLY A 194 -27.66 5.31 -3.47
CA GLY A 194 -27.65 6.70 -3.96
C GLY A 194 -27.19 6.87 -5.42
N ALA A 195 -27.04 5.78 -6.17
CA ALA A 195 -26.68 5.82 -7.59
C ALA A 195 -27.94 5.69 -8.47
N VAL A 196 -28.10 6.62 -9.41
CA VAL A 196 -29.19 6.59 -10.41
C VAL A 196 -28.61 6.26 -11.77
N GLN A 197 -29.11 5.19 -12.39
CA GLN A 197 -28.75 4.84 -13.76
C GLN A 197 -29.71 5.47 -14.75
N PHE A 198 -29.16 6.08 -15.81
CA PHE A 198 -29.91 6.74 -16.88
C PHE A 198 -29.14 6.70 -18.20
N SER A 199 -29.82 7.08 -19.31
CA SER A 199 -29.17 7.37 -20.57
C SER A 199 -29.25 8.85 -20.91
N ILE A 200 -28.29 9.32 -21.70
CA ILE A 200 -28.33 10.72 -22.19
C ILE A 200 -29.60 10.99 -22.99
N ILE A 201 -30.08 9.99 -23.72
CA ILE A 201 -31.31 10.09 -24.52
C ILE A 201 -32.55 10.20 -23.65
N GLU A 202 -32.65 9.47 -22.54
CA GLU A 202 -33.72 9.63 -21.55
C GLU A 202 -33.76 11.05 -21.02
N LEU A 203 -32.62 11.62 -20.67
CA LEU A 203 -32.50 13.00 -20.17
C LEU A 203 -32.89 13.99 -21.25
N LEU A 204 -32.36 13.84 -22.47
CA LEU A 204 -32.72 14.68 -23.62
C LEU A 204 -34.23 14.67 -23.89
N ASN A 205 -34.86 13.51 -23.89
CA ASN A 205 -36.30 13.36 -24.11
C ASN A 205 -37.10 13.98 -22.95
N ALA A 206 -36.64 13.90 -21.72
CA ALA A 206 -37.25 14.55 -20.58
C ALA A 206 -37.18 16.08 -20.69
N ILE A 207 -36.06 16.64 -21.16
CA ILE A 207 -35.90 18.06 -21.43
C ILE A 207 -36.86 18.50 -22.55
N LYS A 208 -36.95 17.73 -23.64
CA LYS A 208 -37.86 18.01 -24.75
C LYS A 208 -39.33 17.90 -24.35
N ALA A 209 -39.71 16.98 -23.51
CA ALA A 209 -41.06 16.82 -22.99
C ALA A 209 -41.52 18.00 -22.13
N LYS A 210 -40.65 18.60 -21.34
CA LYS A 210 -40.93 19.84 -20.55
C LYS A 210 -41.21 21.04 -21.46
N ASN A 211 -40.70 21.02 -22.67
CA ASN A 211 -40.81 22.11 -23.64
C ASN A 211 -42.14 22.22 -24.39
N GLN A 212 -43.07 21.33 -24.20
CA GLN A 212 -44.39 21.39 -24.84
C GLN A 212 -45.34 22.42 -24.18
N GLY A 213 -44.85 23.20 -23.21
CA GLY A 213 -45.59 24.33 -22.59
C GLY A 213 -45.30 25.68 -23.28
N LEU A 214 -46.31 26.59 -23.30
CA LEU A 214 -46.36 27.87 -24.06
C LEU A 214 -45.23 28.91 -23.79
N PHE A 215 -44.25 28.65 -22.91
CA PHE A 215 -43.17 29.59 -22.54
C PHE A 215 -41.86 28.87 -22.27
N SER A 216 -41.27 28.18 -23.21
CA SER A 216 -40.03 27.54 -22.96
C SER A 216 -38.85 28.03 -23.82
N ASN A 217 -37.77 28.46 -23.17
CA ASN A 217 -36.49 28.82 -23.80
C ASN A 217 -35.69 27.61 -24.33
N PHE A 218 -36.29 26.42 -24.35
CA PHE A 218 -35.60 25.15 -24.69
C PHE A 218 -35.98 24.59 -26.07
N SER A 219 -36.44 25.43 -26.99
CA SER A 219 -36.65 24.97 -28.37
C SER A 219 -35.31 24.50 -28.96
N GLU A 220 -35.23 23.23 -29.32
CA GLU A 220 -34.08 22.61 -29.99
C GLU A 220 -32.83 22.37 -29.14
N VAL A 221 -32.98 21.77 -27.95
CA VAL A 221 -31.82 21.27 -27.20
C VAL A 221 -31.20 20.09 -27.95
N SER A 222 -29.89 20.22 -28.24
CA SER A 222 -29.11 19.20 -28.90
C SER A 222 -28.52 18.21 -27.90
N LEU A 223 -28.14 17.04 -28.38
CA LEU A 223 -27.43 16.05 -27.55
C LEU A 223 -26.11 16.61 -26.99
N GLU A 224 -25.37 17.37 -27.83
CA GLU A 224 -24.08 17.97 -27.41
C GLU A 224 -24.26 18.98 -26.26
N GLU A 225 -25.36 19.70 -26.18
CA GLU A 225 -25.65 20.61 -25.07
C GLU A 225 -25.96 19.87 -23.77
N VAL A 226 -26.61 18.70 -23.84
CA VAL A 226 -26.86 17.84 -22.67
C VAL A 226 -25.58 17.22 -22.17
N GLU A 227 -24.71 16.71 -23.06
CA GLU A 227 -23.40 16.20 -22.72
C GLU A 227 -22.53 17.28 -22.05
N GLU A 228 -22.49 18.48 -22.60
CA GLU A 228 -21.78 19.61 -22.06
C GLU A 228 -22.24 19.95 -20.64
N ALA A 229 -23.55 19.97 -20.41
CA ALA A 229 -24.12 20.22 -19.10
C ALA A 229 -23.76 19.14 -18.07
N LEU A 230 -23.81 17.86 -18.44
CA LEU A 230 -23.42 16.76 -17.58
C LEU A 230 -21.91 16.78 -17.24
N LEU A 231 -21.06 17.04 -18.24
CA LEU A 231 -19.62 17.21 -18.04
C LEU A 231 -19.30 18.39 -17.11
N TYR A 232 -20.03 19.51 -17.30
CA TYR A 232 -19.89 20.68 -16.44
C TYR A 232 -20.27 20.36 -14.99
N LEU A 233 -21.40 19.69 -14.75
CA LEU A 233 -21.84 19.26 -13.41
C LEU A 233 -20.83 18.32 -12.73
N SER A 234 -20.23 17.42 -13.49
CA SER A 234 -19.17 16.55 -13.00
C SER A 234 -17.91 17.33 -12.64
N GLN A 235 -17.50 18.26 -13.48
CA GLN A 235 -16.27 19.02 -13.32
C GLN A 235 -16.32 20.00 -12.14
N ILE A 236 -17.45 20.64 -11.89
CA ILE A 236 -17.64 21.50 -10.71
C ILE A 236 -17.89 20.70 -9.43
N GLY A 237 -18.03 19.37 -9.52
CA GLY A 237 -18.28 18.48 -8.39
C GLY A 237 -19.71 18.54 -7.84
N ALA A 238 -20.66 19.02 -8.64
CA ALA A 238 -22.09 19.03 -8.28
C ALA A 238 -22.70 17.62 -8.35
N LEU A 239 -22.24 16.80 -9.31
CA LEU A 239 -22.59 15.40 -9.48
C LEU A 239 -21.34 14.58 -9.70
N LYS A 240 -21.30 13.34 -9.22
CA LYS A 240 -20.32 12.34 -9.64
C LYS A 240 -20.98 11.46 -10.68
N LEU A 241 -20.44 11.43 -11.88
CA LEU A 241 -20.94 10.65 -13.01
C LEU A 241 -19.91 9.57 -13.38
N GLU A 242 -20.38 8.36 -13.66
CA GLU A 242 -19.56 7.25 -14.14
C GLU A 242 -20.29 6.51 -15.26
N GLY A 243 -19.53 6.02 -16.24
CA GLY A 243 -20.07 5.26 -17.37
C GLY A 243 -20.48 6.11 -18.57
N GLY A 244 -21.13 5.49 -19.53
CA GLY A 244 -21.52 6.12 -20.81
C GLY A 244 -20.32 6.53 -21.66
N PHE A 245 -20.55 7.46 -22.58
CA PHE A 245 -19.52 8.02 -23.47
C PHE A 245 -19.04 9.41 -23.04
N LEU A 246 -19.19 9.72 -21.75
CA LEU A 246 -18.72 10.99 -21.20
C LEU A 246 -17.20 11.01 -21.13
N VAL A 247 -16.54 11.50 -22.15
CA VAL A 247 -15.10 11.59 -22.26
C VAL A 247 -14.61 12.96 -21.80
N LEU A 248 -13.83 12.99 -20.73
CA LEU A 248 -13.11 14.18 -20.27
C LEU A 248 -11.85 14.37 -21.13
N TYR A 249 -11.88 15.31 -22.04
CA TYR A 249 -10.69 15.68 -22.81
C TYR A 249 -9.76 16.55 -21.99
N ASN A 250 -8.50 16.14 -21.87
CA ASN A 250 -7.45 17.02 -21.39
C ASN A 250 -7.02 17.94 -22.53
N ALA A 251 -7.33 19.20 -22.43
CA ALA A 251 -6.86 20.19 -23.41
C ALA A 251 -5.33 20.28 -23.38
N MET A 252 -4.71 20.17 -24.53
CA MET A 252 -3.30 20.43 -24.75
C MET A 252 -3.16 21.74 -25.53
N ASP A 253 -2.50 22.73 -24.94
CA ASP A 253 -2.17 23.96 -25.64
C ASP A 253 -0.82 23.78 -26.34
N ILE A 254 -0.83 23.87 -27.65
CA ILE A 254 0.37 23.74 -28.49
C ILE A 254 0.75 25.12 -28.98
N GLN A 255 1.85 25.65 -28.47
CA GLN A 255 2.38 26.95 -28.89
C GLN A 255 3.63 26.78 -29.75
N ARG A 256 3.64 27.40 -30.93
CA ARG A 256 4.81 27.46 -31.78
C ARG A 256 5.76 28.55 -31.27
N GLN A 257 6.93 28.18 -30.79
CA GLN A 257 7.97 29.15 -30.43
C GLN A 257 8.54 29.79 -31.71
N LYS A 258 8.34 31.09 -31.87
CA LYS A 258 8.71 31.86 -33.09
C LYS A 258 10.21 31.84 -33.34
N ASP A 259 11.03 31.78 -32.28
CA ASP A 259 12.50 31.85 -32.37
C ASP A 259 13.18 30.49 -32.24
N ASN A 260 12.45 29.40 -32.27
CA ASN A 260 13.00 28.07 -32.18
C ASN A 260 13.69 27.70 -33.49
N ARG A 261 15.05 27.67 -33.46
CA ARG A 261 15.90 27.27 -34.57
C ARG A 261 16.29 25.79 -34.53
N LEU A 262 15.79 25.04 -33.55
CA LEU A 262 16.05 23.60 -33.41
C LEU A 262 15.43 22.86 -34.61
N ARG A 263 16.25 22.09 -35.30
CA ARG A 263 15.79 21.13 -36.29
C ARG A 263 15.68 19.77 -35.65
N TYR A 264 14.45 19.32 -35.50
CA TYR A 264 14.20 17.99 -34.91
C TYR A 264 14.54 16.89 -35.92
N LYS A 265 15.43 15.99 -35.49
CA LYS A 265 15.82 14.80 -36.25
C LYS A 265 14.82 13.67 -35.99
N GLN A 266 14.80 12.67 -36.89
CA GLN A 266 13.92 11.51 -36.78
C GLN A 266 14.13 10.75 -35.46
N GLU A 267 15.34 10.76 -34.94
CA GLU A 267 15.71 10.15 -33.65
C GLU A 267 14.98 10.80 -32.45
N GLU A 268 14.67 12.09 -32.51
CA GLU A 268 13.97 12.82 -31.44
C GLU A 268 12.47 12.49 -31.39
N TYR A 269 11.90 11.97 -32.49
CA TYR A 269 10.54 11.44 -32.54
C TYR A 269 10.45 9.96 -32.24
N ARG A 270 11.57 9.30 -31.98
CA ARG A 270 11.63 7.86 -31.74
C ARG A 270 10.75 7.44 -30.58
N MET A 271 10.74 8.18 -29.47
CA MET A 271 9.90 7.91 -28.28
C MET A 271 8.39 7.97 -28.62
N LEU A 272 7.98 8.96 -29.41
CA LEU A 272 6.59 9.09 -29.83
C LEU A 272 6.17 7.95 -30.76
N ASN A 273 7.06 7.57 -31.68
CA ASN A 273 6.87 6.44 -32.58
C ASN A 273 6.74 5.10 -31.80
N GLU A 274 7.58 4.91 -30.77
CA GLU A 274 7.53 3.72 -29.93
C GLU A 274 6.24 3.65 -29.09
N PHE A 275 5.77 4.78 -28.59
CA PHE A 275 4.47 4.85 -27.91
C PHE A 275 3.31 4.43 -28.83
N TYR A 276 3.26 4.94 -30.05
CA TYR A 276 2.23 4.54 -31.00
C TYR A 276 2.35 3.07 -31.42
N LYS A 277 3.56 2.54 -31.55
CA LYS A 277 3.75 1.12 -31.84
C LYS A 277 3.19 0.23 -30.72
N GLN A 278 3.40 0.59 -29.44
CA GLN A 278 2.81 -0.14 -28.31
C GLN A 278 1.28 -0.13 -28.33
N LYS A 279 0.67 1.01 -28.67
CA LYS A 279 -0.79 1.10 -28.85
C LYS A 279 -1.29 0.21 -29.97
N MET A 280 -0.61 0.22 -31.13
CA MET A 280 -0.95 -0.64 -32.26
C MET A 280 -0.85 -2.14 -31.92
N GLN A 281 0.10 -2.53 -31.11
CA GLN A 281 0.28 -3.92 -30.69
C GLN A 281 -0.92 -4.46 -29.90
N GLN A 282 -1.43 -3.70 -28.92
CA GLN A 282 -2.65 -4.08 -28.21
C GLN A 282 -3.83 -4.27 -29.17
N ILE A 283 -3.94 -3.41 -30.17
CA ILE A 283 -4.95 -3.48 -31.20
C ILE A 283 -4.84 -4.76 -32.01
N HIS A 284 -3.63 -5.18 -32.39
CA HIS A 284 -3.43 -6.41 -33.16
C HIS A 284 -3.85 -7.67 -32.41
N ILE A 285 -3.57 -7.75 -31.09
CA ILE A 285 -3.98 -8.89 -30.27
C ILE A 285 -5.50 -8.95 -30.18
N VAL A 286 -6.16 -7.84 -29.88
CA VAL A 286 -7.63 -7.77 -29.81
C VAL A 286 -8.26 -7.98 -31.18
N GLY A 287 -7.64 -7.47 -32.25
CA GLY A 287 -8.09 -7.65 -33.64
C GLY A 287 -8.06 -9.13 -34.06
N GLU A 288 -7.03 -9.89 -33.68
CA GLU A 288 -6.98 -11.33 -33.95
C GLU A 288 -8.05 -12.10 -33.20
N TYR A 289 -8.30 -11.77 -31.95
CA TYR A 289 -9.41 -12.32 -31.19
C TYR A 289 -10.75 -12.06 -31.88
N ALA A 290 -11.00 -10.83 -32.31
CA ALA A 290 -12.20 -10.49 -33.04
C ALA A 290 -12.35 -11.27 -34.36
N ASN A 291 -11.25 -11.47 -35.11
CA ASN A 291 -11.24 -12.31 -36.31
C ASN A 291 -11.60 -13.75 -36.01
N LEU A 292 -11.05 -14.32 -34.96
CA LEU A 292 -11.35 -15.70 -34.51
C LEU A 292 -12.80 -15.83 -34.07
N MET A 293 -13.33 -14.82 -33.34
CA MET A 293 -14.74 -14.82 -32.91
C MET A 293 -15.73 -14.89 -34.08
N VAL A 294 -15.39 -14.24 -35.19
CA VAL A 294 -16.24 -14.28 -36.41
C VAL A 294 -16.13 -15.63 -37.12
N LYS A 295 -14.93 -16.24 -37.12
CA LYS A 295 -14.64 -17.46 -37.87
C LYS A 295 -14.95 -18.73 -37.10
N ASN A 296 -14.54 -18.81 -35.86
CA ASN A 296 -14.66 -19.98 -35.01
C ASN A 296 -14.65 -19.62 -33.53
N TYR A 297 -15.83 -19.65 -32.91
CA TYR A 297 -16.02 -19.31 -31.51
C TYR A 297 -15.18 -20.15 -30.54
N GLN A 298 -15.00 -21.44 -30.81
CA GLN A 298 -14.21 -22.34 -29.97
C GLN A 298 -12.72 -21.98 -30.01
N GLU A 299 -12.20 -21.65 -31.18
CA GLU A 299 -10.81 -21.16 -31.32
C GLU A 299 -10.62 -19.81 -30.63
N ALA A 300 -11.62 -18.93 -30.67
CA ALA A 300 -11.57 -17.65 -29.96
C ALA A 300 -11.54 -17.82 -28.44
N LEU A 301 -12.32 -18.76 -27.90
CA LEU A 301 -12.26 -19.11 -26.47
C LEU A 301 -10.88 -19.67 -26.10
N GLN A 302 -10.34 -20.57 -26.91
CA GLN A 302 -9.00 -21.11 -26.71
C GLN A 302 -7.93 -20.02 -26.80
N TYR A 303 -8.08 -19.07 -27.74
CA TYR A 303 -7.19 -17.90 -27.86
C TYR A 303 -7.16 -17.07 -26.57
N VAL A 304 -8.33 -16.82 -25.95
CA VAL A 304 -8.42 -16.08 -24.68
C VAL A 304 -7.78 -16.87 -23.55
N GLN A 305 -8.06 -18.17 -23.46
CA GLN A 305 -7.40 -19.02 -22.46
C GLN A 305 -5.89 -19.02 -22.62
N ASP A 306 -5.42 -19.24 -23.84
CA ASP A 306 -3.99 -19.22 -24.15
C ASP A 306 -3.36 -17.85 -23.88
N TYR A 307 -4.09 -16.74 -24.13
CA TYR A 307 -3.62 -15.40 -23.79
C TYR A 307 -3.35 -15.25 -22.30
N PHE A 308 -4.15 -15.84 -21.43
CA PHE A 308 -3.98 -15.75 -19.99
C PHE A 308 -3.04 -16.83 -19.40
N LEU A 309 -2.96 -17.99 -20.02
CA LEU A 309 -2.24 -19.15 -19.47
C LEU A 309 -0.84 -19.35 -20.06
N MET A 310 -0.62 -18.96 -21.33
CA MET A 310 0.66 -19.17 -21.99
C MET A 310 1.63 -18.00 -21.74
N ASP A 311 2.92 -18.32 -21.75
CA ASP A 311 3.98 -17.33 -21.92
C ASP A 311 3.75 -16.46 -23.18
N TYR A 312 4.04 -15.16 -23.06
CA TYR A 312 3.76 -14.20 -24.13
C TYR A 312 4.47 -14.56 -25.45
N GLN A 313 5.73 -14.98 -25.40
CA GLN A 313 6.46 -15.33 -26.63
C GLN A 313 5.88 -16.58 -27.31
N ARG A 314 5.49 -17.58 -26.53
CA ARG A 314 4.80 -18.78 -27.05
C ARG A 314 3.42 -18.43 -27.62
N PHE A 315 2.70 -17.54 -26.96
CA PHE A 315 1.41 -17.05 -27.44
C PHE A 315 1.55 -16.33 -28.79
N ILE A 316 2.51 -15.41 -28.92
CA ILE A 316 2.78 -14.70 -30.19
C ILE A 316 3.20 -15.69 -31.28
N ALA A 317 4.11 -16.61 -30.99
CA ALA A 317 4.56 -17.62 -31.97
C ALA A 317 3.41 -18.55 -32.44
N LYS A 318 2.42 -18.83 -31.57
CA LYS A 318 1.27 -19.68 -31.93
C LYS A 318 0.27 -18.95 -32.82
N TYR A 319 -0.05 -17.71 -32.53
CA TYR A 319 -1.17 -17.00 -33.17
C TYR A 319 -0.76 -15.97 -34.23
N PHE A 320 0.50 -15.51 -34.21
CA PHE A 320 1.01 -14.51 -35.13
C PHE A 320 2.18 -15.07 -35.94
N LYS A 321 2.16 -14.88 -37.26
CA LYS A 321 3.19 -15.42 -38.18
C LYS A 321 3.67 -14.36 -39.19
N GLY A 322 4.92 -14.43 -39.61
CA GLY A 322 5.49 -13.58 -40.66
C GLY A 322 5.71 -12.13 -40.21
N GLU A 323 5.37 -11.17 -41.07
CA GLU A 323 5.61 -9.74 -40.81
C GLU A 323 4.77 -9.20 -39.62
N ARG A 324 3.62 -9.79 -39.33
CA ARG A 324 2.79 -9.41 -38.20
C ARG A 324 3.48 -9.58 -36.85
N VAL A 325 4.45 -10.48 -36.72
CA VAL A 325 5.25 -10.63 -35.48
C VAL A 325 6.07 -9.37 -35.21
N LYS A 326 6.62 -8.75 -36.28
CA LYS A 326 7.41 -7.52 -36.17
C LYS A 326 6.57 -6.32 -35.71
N ASP A 327 5.31 -6.28 -36.12
CA ASP A 327 4.37 -5.21 -35.70
C ASP A 327 3.95 -5.34 -34.24
N ILE A 328 4.10 -6.52 -33.66
CA ILE A 328 3.70 -6.86 -32.29
C ILE A 328 4.89 -6.81 -31.32
N GLU A 329 6.14 -6.80 -31.80
CA GLU A 329 7.31 -6.68 -30.93
C GLU A 329 7.29 -5.35 -30.14
N ARG A 330 7.29 -5.45 -28.81
CA ARG A 330 7.36 -4.27 -27.93
C ARG A 330 8.75 -3.67 -27.91
N ASN A 331 8.84 -2.40 -28.22
CA ASN A 331 10.05 -1.61 -28.07
C ASN A 331 9.95 -0.74 -26.82
N VAL A 332 10.81 -1.01 -25.85
CA VAL A 332 10.94 -0.14 -24.68
C VAL A 332 11.72 1.11 -25.07
N THR A 333 11.21 2.30 -24.70
CA THR A 333 11.89 3.55 -25.01
C THR A 333 13.26 3.63 -24.34
N PRO A 334 14.28 4.26 -24.93
CA PRO A 334 15.59 4.43 -24.31
C PRO A 334 15.52 5.12 -22.94
N ALA A 335 14.60 6.07 -22.75
CA ALA A 335 14.36 6.70 -21.44
C ALA A 335 13.84 5.71 -20.40
N LYS A 336 12.89 4.85 -20.79
CA LYS A 336 12.34 3.82 -19.91
C LYS A 336 13.37 2.74 -19.61
N TYR A 337 14.15 2.33 -20.61
CA TYR A 337 15.27 1.43 -20.42
C TYR A 337 16.29 2.00 -19.44
N LYS A 338 16.66 3.28 -19.58
CA LYS A 338 17.56 3.97 -18.66
C LYS A 338 16.99 4.06 -17.25
N GLN A 339 15.69 4.31 -17.13
CA GLN A 339 15.01 4.32 -15.83
C GLN A 339 15.06 2.94 -15.13
N ILE A 340 14.93 1.85 -15.89
CA ILE A 340 14.95 0.49 -15.32
C ILE A 340 16.38 0.02 -15.04
N PHE A 341 17.34 0.29 -15.91
CA PHE A 341 18.70 -0.27 -15.85
C PHE A 341 19.79 0.74 -15.48
N GLY A 342 19.58 2.04 -15.70
CA GLY A 342 20.65 3.04 -15.73
C GLY A 342 21.38 3.29 -14.40
N GLU A 343 20.71 3.00 -13.28
CA GLU A 343 21.26 3.22 -11.95
C GLU A 343 21.59 1.91 -11.20
N LEU A 344 21.54 0.77 -11.88
CA LEU A 344 21.81 -0.53 -11.28
C LEU A 344 23.28 -0.92 -11.46
N SER A 345 23.82 -1.64 -10.47
CA SER A 345 25.14 -2.24 -10.59
C SER A 345 25.14 -3.40 -11.61
N ASP A 346 26.33 -3.83 -11.98
CA ASP A 346 26.43 -4.89 -12.99
C ASP A 346 25.84 -6.22 -12.51
N CYS A 347 26.04 -6.59 -11.24
CA CYS A 347 25.41 -7.74 -10.62
C CYS A 347 23.86 -7.61 -10.61
N GLN A 348 23.34 -6.41 -10.29
CA GLN A 348 21.91 -6.16 -10.32
C GLN A 348 21.34 -6.24 -11.74
N LYS A 349 22.07 -5.74 -12.74
CA LYS A 349 21.70 -5.87 -14.18
C LYS A 349 21.67 -7.33 -14.64
N GLU A 350 22.62 -8.14 -14.17
CA GLU A 350 22.68 -9.57 -14.45
C GLU A 350 21.41 -10.29 -14.02
N ILE A 351 20.89 -9.99 -12.81
CA ILE A 351 19.62 -10.55 -12.32
C ILE A 351 18.44 -10.11 -13.18
N LEU A 352 18.43 -8.85 -13.63
CA LEU A 352 17.35 -8.34 -14.46
C LEU A 352 17.35 -8.96 -15.86
N GLN A 353 18.54 -9.16 -16.43
CA GLN A 353 18.71 -9.66 -17.81
C GLN A 353 18.54 -11.17 -17.94
N ASP A 354 18.63 -11.91 -16.85
CA ASP A 354 18.42 -13.35 -16.86
C ASP A 354 16.94 -13.65 -17.16
N LYS A 355 16.73 -14.29 -18.33
CA LYS A 355 15.41 -14.70 -18.85
C LYS A 355 15.30 -16.22 -19.00
N GLU A 356 16.41 -16.92 -18.88
CA GLU A 356 16.51 -18.35 -19.21
C GLU A 356 16.43 -19.24 -17.99
N SER A 357 16.96 -18.77 -16.85
CA SER A 357 16.98 -19.57 -15.63
C SER A 357 15.59 -19.83 -15.09
N ARG A 358 15.29 -21.09 -14.82
CA ARG A 358 14.03 -21.50 -14.17
C ARG A 358 13.94 -21.02 -12.74
N CYS A 359 15.05 -21.04 -12.02
CA CYS A 359 15.12 -20.52 -10.66
C CYS A 359 16.33 -19.59 -10.51
N ILE A 360 16.12 -18.34 -10.12
CA ILE A 360 17.17 -17.39 -9.76
C ILE A 360 17.18 -17.24 -8.25
N VAL A 361 18.23 -17.69 -7.61
CA VAL A 361 18.42 -17.54 -6.17
C VAL A 361 19.48 -16.49 -5.91
N VAL A 362 19.09 -15.42 -5.22
CA VAL A 362 19.98 -14.30 -4.94
C VAL A 362 20.31 -14.26 -3.45
N ALA A 363 21.56 -14.55 -3.12
CA ALA A 363 22.08 -14.32 -1.78
C ALA A 363 22.52 -12.87 -1.67
N ALA A 364 21.72 -12.07 -1.00
CA ALA A 364 21.88 -10.63 -0.98
C ALA A 364 22.22 -10.14 0.42
N GLY A 365 23.42 -9.58 0.60
CA GLY A 365 23.83 -9.03 1.89
C GLY A 365 22.97 -7.88 2.41
N PRO A 366 23.16 -7.48 3.66
CA PRO A 366 22.47 -6.31 4.20
C PRO A 366 22.85 -5.05 3.39
N GLY A 367 21.88 -4.19 3.15
CA GLY A 367 22.12 -2.95 2.41
C GLY A 367 22.46 -3.11 0.92
N SER A 368 22.40 -4.32 0.34
CA SER A 368 22.72 -4.58 -1.07
C SER A 368 21.66 -4.08 -2.07
N GLY A 369 20.55 -3.52 -1.60
CA GLY A 369 19.46 -3.06 -2.46
C GLY A 369 18.51 -4.16 -2.92
N LYS A 370 18.29 -5.22 -2.14
CA LYS A 370 17.33 -6.31 -2.41
C LYS A 370 16.00 -5.81 -2.94
N THR A 371 15.34 -4.94 -2.20
CA THR A 371 14.05 -4.36 -2.57
C THR A 371 14.13 -3.60 -3.91
N ARG A 372 15.22 -2.86 -4.14
CA ARG A 372 15.44 -2.13 -5.39
C ARG A 372 15.52 -3.09 -6.58
N VAL A 373 16.35 -4.11 -6.48
CA VAL A 373 16.52 -5.12 -7.55
C VAL A 373 15.19 -5.80 -7.85
N LEU A 374 14.43 -6.21 -6.84
CA LEU A 374 13.14 -6.86 -7.04
C LEU A 374 12.11 -5.92 -7.70
N VAL A 375 12.02 -4.67 -7.28
CA VAL A 375 11.14 -3.68 -7.94
C VAL A 375 11.51 -3.49 -9.40
N HIS A 376 12.80 -3.36 -9.70
CA HIS A 376 13.29 -3.22 -11.07
C HIS A 376 13.11 -4.52 -11.90
N LYS A 377 13.26 -5.72 -11.29
CA LYS A 377 12.96 -6.99 -11.94
C LYS A 377 11.47 -7.12 -12.26
N LEU A 378 10.58 -6.77 -11.32
CA LEU A 378 9.14 -6.73 -11.60
C LEU A 378 8.81 -5.77 -12.75
N ALA A 379 9.42 -4.58 -12.78
CA ALA A 379 9.25 -3.63 -13.87
C ALA A 379 9.80 -4.19 -15.20
N SER A 380 10.95 -4.89 -15.18
CA SER A 380 11.53 -5.56 -16.33
C SER A 380 10.62 -6.67 -16.86
N LEU A 381 10.08 -7.51 -15.97
CA LEU A 381 9.16 -8.59 -16.33
C LEU A 381 7.92 -8.04 -17.06
N LEU A 382 7.34 -6.95 -16.55
CA LEU A 382 6.15 -6.33 -17.13
C LEU A 382 6.42 -5.59 -18.45
N LEU A 383 7.57 -4.91 -18.56
CA LEU A 383 7.83 -3.98 -19.66
C LEU A 383 8.75 -4.55 -20.75
N LEU A 384 9.63 -5.50 -20.40
CA LEU A 384 10.65 -6.06 -21.31
C LEU A 384 10.43 -7.53 -21.64
N GLU A 385 9.87 -8.30 -20.70
CA GLU A 385 9.64 -9.72 -20.87
C GLU A 385 8.16 -10.04 -21.16
N ASP A 386 7.31 -8.98 -21.21
CA ASP A 386 5.89 -9.07 -21.52
C ASP A 386 5.10 -10.05 -20.64
N VAL A 387 5.56 -10.27 -19.40
CA VAL A 387 4.84 -11.04 -18.42
C VAL A 387 3.58 -10.27 -18.04
N LYS A 388 2.43 -10.91 -18.18
CA LYS A 388 1.15 -10.29 -17.82
C LYS A 388 1.06 -10.13 -16.31
N HIS A 389 0.41 -9.05 -15.87
CA HIS A 389 0.28 -8.78 -14.44
C HIS A 389 -0.43 -9.90 -13.67
N GLU A 390 -1.39 -10.60 -14.28
CA GLU A 390 -2.11 -11.73 -13.68
C GLU A 390 -1.23 -12.97 -13.51
N GLN A 391 -0.19 -13.11 -14.34
CA GLN A 391 0.74 -14.24 -14.33
C GLN A 391 1.94 -14.00 -13.39
N LEU A 392 2.05 -12.79 -12.84
CA LEU A 392 3.12 -12.39 -11.94
C LEU A 392 2.63 -12.40 -10.50
N LEU A 393 3.26 -13.21 -9.66
CA LEU A 393 3.02 -13.26 -8.23
C LEU A 393 4.27 -12.87 -7.47
N MET A 394 4.16 -11.95 -6.53
CA MET A 394 5.22 -11.66 -5.58
C MET A 394 4.74 -11.94 -4.16
N LEU A 395 5.50 -12.77 -3.44
CA LEU A 395 5.26 -13.12 -2.04
C LEU A 395 6.28 -12.46 -1.12
N THR A 396 5.81 -11.86 -0.05
CA THR A 396 6.61 -11.20 0.99
C THR A 396 6.22 -11.69 2.38
N PHE A 397 7.06 -11.42 3.38
CA PHE A 397 6.76 -11.82 4.76
C PHE A 397 6.00 -10.77 5.56
N SER A 398 5.90 -9.55 5.08
CA SER A 398 5.18 -8.49 5.78
C SER A 398 4.32 -7.64 4.84
N ARG A 399 3.21 -7.18 5.37
CA ARG A 399 2.30 -6.30 4.66
C ARG A 399 2.91 -4.92 4.35
N SER A 400 3.74 -4.42 5.26
CA SER A 400 4.49 -3.18 5.04
C SER A 400 5.43 -3.30 3.84
N ALA A 401 6.13 -4.44 3.69
CA ALA A 401 6.96 -4.70 2.53
C ALA A 401 6.11 -4.76 1.24
N ALA A 402 4.98 -5.47 1.23
CA ALA A 402 4.10 -5.54 0.07
C ALA A 402 3.61 -4.14 -0.37
N THR A 403 3.24 -3.29 0.59
CA THR A 403 2.82 -1.90 0.32
C THR A 403 3.97 -1.07 -0.25
N GLU A 404 5.16 -1.17 0.33
CA GLU A 404 6.35 -0.47 -0.14
C GLU A 404 6.73 -0.90 -1.57
N PHE A 405 6.69 -2.20 -1.87
CA PHE A 405 6.92 -2.73 -3.21
C PHE A 405 5.94 -2.15 -4.23
N LYS A 406 4.64 -2.14 -3.93
CA LYS A 406 3.61 -1.54 -4.79
C LYS A 406 3.88 -0.06 -5.05
N GLN A 407 4.20 0.71 -4.02
CA GLN A 407 4.48 2.14 -4.16
C GLN A 407 5.74 2.40 -5.01
N ARG A 408 6.80 1.63 -4.81
CA ARG A 408 8.03 1.74 -5.59
C ARG A 408 7.82 1.29 -7.04
N LEU A 409 7.11 0.19 -7.26
CA LEU A 409 6.78 -0.31 -8.58
C LEU A 409 5.91 0.70 -9.36
N ARG A 410 4.95 1.34 -8.70
CA ARG A 410 4.11 2.39 -9.30
C ARG A 410 4.91 3.56 -9.86
N LYS A 411 6.04 3.91 -9.23
CA LYS A 411 6.94 4.95 -9.76
C LYS A 411 7.60 4.55 -11.08
N LEU A 412 7.78 3.26 -11.32
CA LEU A 412 8.41 2.74 -12.54
C LEU A 412 7.41 2.42 -13.65
N VAL A 413 6.29 1.80 -13.33
CA VAL A 413 5.34 1.27 -14.32
C VAL A 413 3.97 1.96 -14.30
N GLY A 414 3.77 2.96 -13.43
CA GLY A 414 2.51 3.67 -13.29
C GLY A 414 1.40 2.80 -12.70
N ASP A 415 0.16 3.01 -13.16
CA ASP A 415 -1.02 2.33 -12.62
C ASP A 415 -1.05 0.82 -12.88
N ALA A 416 -0.28 0.30 -13.83
CA ALA A 416 -0.10 -1.14 -14.03
C ALA A 416 0.38 -1.88 -12.78
N ALA A 417 1.08 -1.20 -11.86
CA ALA A 417 1.49 -1.75 -10.58
C ALA A 417 0.31 -2.17 -9.68
N ASN A 418 -0.86 -1.59 -9.86
CA ASN A 418 -2.05 -1.89 -9.04
C ASN A 418 -2.60 -3.29 -9.34
N TYR A 419 -2.35 -3.80 -10.55
CA TYR A 419 -2.85 -5.10 -11.02
C TYR A 419 -1.85 -6.24 -10.76
N VAL A 420 -0.62 -5.92 -10.33
CA VAL A 420 0.36 -6.94 -9.96
C VAL A 420 0.01 -7.53 -8.59
N GLU A 421 -0.02 -8.83 -8.51
CA GLU A 421 -0.28 -9.56 -7.27
C GLU A 421 0.95 -9.55 -6.36
N ILE A 422 1.04 -8.54 -5.49
CA ILE A 422 2.07 -8.42 -4.44
C ILE A 422 1.38 -8.62 -3.10
N LYS A 423 1.61 -9.77 -2.45
CA LYS A 423 0.90 -10.23 -1.25
C LYS A 423 1.84 -10.86 -0.25
N THR A 424 1.36 -11.00 0.98
CA THR A 424 2.01 -11.91 1.93
C THR A 424 1.59 -13.35 1.63
N PHE A 425 2.34 -14.33 2.14
CA PHE A 425 1.98 -15.75 2.01
C PHE A 425 0.56 -16.03 2.52
N HIS A 426 0.22 -15.49 3.68
CA HIS A 426 -1.11 -15.66 4.28
C HIS A 426 -2.21 -14.99 3.44
N SER A 427 -1.99 -13.75 2.99
CA SER A 427 -2.95 -13.01 2.18
C SER A 427 -3.26 -13.72 0.86
N TYR A 428 -2.24 -14.27 0.22
CA TYR A 428 -2.42 -15.07 -1.00
C TYR A 428 -3.26 -16.33 -0.73
N CYS A 429 -2.98 -17.04 0.37
CA CYS A 429 -3.74 -18.23 0.74
C CYS A 429 -5.20 -17.93 1.11
N PHE A 430 -5.45 -16.81 1.79
CA PHE A 430 -6.82 -16.37 2.08
C PHE A 430 -7.62 -16.11 0.82
N ASP A 431 -7.01 -15.47 -0.16
CA ASP A 431 -7.66 -15.26 -1.45
C ASP A 431 -7.97 -16.58 -2.17
N LEU A 432 -7.02 -17.52 -2.18
CA LEU A 432 -7.23 -18.84 -2.81
C LEU A 432 -8.37 -19.62 -2.18
N LEU A 433 -8.47 -19.60 -0.85
CA LEU A 433 -9.48 -20.37 -0.10
C LEU A 433 -10.87 -19.73 -0.08
N GLY A 434 -11.05 -18.60 -0.78
CA GLY A 434 -12.37 -17.96 -0.88
C GLY A 434 -12.81 -17.22 0.36
N ARG A 435 -11.85 -16.62 1.11
CA ARG A 435 -12.05 -15.73 2.25
C ARG A 435 -12.72 -16.38 3.48
N ILE A 436 -11.95 -16.51 4.53
CA ILE A 436 -12.34 -17.20 5.76
C ILE A 436 -13.35 -16.37 6.56
N GLY A 437 -14.41 -17.01 7.02
CA GLY A 437 -15.46 -16.40 7.85
C GLY A 437 -14.95 -15.96 9.24
N ASN A 438 -13.98 -16.67 9.83
CA ASN A 438 -13.45 -16.40 11.15
C ASN A 438 -11.91 -16.34 11.15
N LEU A 439 -11.37 -15.37 11.85
CA LEU A 439 -9.91 -15.20 12.08
C LEU A 439 -9.28 -16.40 12.82
N GLU A 440 -10.05 -17.18 13.54
CA GLU A 440 -9.59 -18.37 14.25
C GLU A 440 -9.23 -19.52 13.28
N ASP A 441 -9.86 -19.57 12.10
CA ASP A 441 -9.59 -20.57 11.06
C ASP A 441 -8.33 -20.25 10.23
N ALA A 442 -7.67 -19.15 10.52
CA ALA A 442 -6.46 -18.71 9.83
C ALA A 442 -5.18 -19.49 10.25
N VAL A 443 -5.25 -20.26 11.33
CA VAL A 443 -4.12 -21.11 11.75
C VAL A 443 -4.03 -22.30 10.77
N GLY A 444 -2.87 -22.44 10.09
CA GLY A 444 -2.64 -23.50 9.10
C GLY A 444 -3.21 -23.22 7.70
N VAL A 445 -3.62 -21.97 7.43
CA VAL A 445 -4.17 -21.57 6.12
C VAL A 445 -3.20 -21.85 4.96
N VAL A 446 -1.90 -21.65 5.18
CA VAL A 446 -0.85 -21.87 4.16
C VAL A 446 -0.75 -23.35 3.81
N ARG A 447 -0.75 -24.23 4.80
CA ARG A 447 -0.75 -25.70 4.60
C ARG A 447 -2.01 -26.14 3.87
N LYS A 448 -3.18 -25.68 4.31
CA LYS A 448 -4.44 -26.00 3.68
C LYS A 448 -4.48 -25.56 2.22
N ALA A 449 -3.98 -24.36 1.91
CA ALA A 449 -3.90 -23.86 0.55
C ALA A 449 -2.99 -24.74 -0.32
N SER A 450 -1.82 -25.15 0.19
CA SER A 450 -0.93 -26.05 -0.57
C SER A 450 -1.57 -27.42 -0.83
N GLU A 451 -2.26 -27.99 0.16
CA GLU A 451 -3.00 -29.25 0.01
C GLU A 451 -4.10 -29.14 -1.05
N MET A 452 -4.90 -28.08 -1.05
CA MET A 452 -5.96 -27.84 -2.03
C MET A 452 -5.44 -27.57 -3.44
N ILE A 453 -4.28 -26.94 -3.58
CA ILE A 453 -3.61 -26.76 -4.88
C ILE A 453 -3.19 -28.13 -5.43
N LEU A 454 -2.58 -28.96 -4.61
CA LEU A 454 -2.14 -30.30 -5.02
C LEU A 454 -3.30 -31.24 -5.37
N SER A 455 -4.42 -31.14 -4.66
CA SER A 455 -5.62 -31.94 -4.90
C SER A 455 -6.54 -31.41 -6.01
N ASP A 456 -6.13 -30.37 -6.76
CA ASP A 456 -6.91 -29.72 -7.82
C ASP A 456 -8.27 -29.13 -7.37
N GLU A 457 -8.38 -28.76 -6.10
CA GLU A 457 -9.57 -28.12 -5.55
C GLU A 457 -9.59 -26.61 -5.76
N VAL A 458 -8.49 -26.02 -6.24
CA VAL A 458 -8.39 -24.60 -6.59
C VAL A 458 -8.56 -24.42 -8.09
N GLU A 459 -9.34 -23.43 -8.50
CA GLU A 459 -9.52 -23.10 -9.91
C GLU A 459 -8.16 -22.79 -10.61
N PRO A 460 -7.84 -23.43 -11.74
CA PRO A 460 -6.54 -23.28 -12.41
C PRO A 460 -6.17 -21.83 -12.73
N ASN A 461 -7.13 -20.99 -13.12
CA ASN A 461 -6.90 -19.57 -13.44
C ASN A 461 -6.39 -18.74 -12.26
N ARG A 462 -6.66 -19.17 -11.02
CA ARG A 462 -6.21 -18.49 -9.80
C ARG A 462 -4.77 -18.81 -9.43
N ILE A 463 -4.27 -19.95 -9.86
CA ILE A 463 -2.91 -20.42 -9.57
C ILE A 463 -1.99 -20.44 -10.79
N SER A 464 -2.49 -20.11 -11.99
CA SER A 464 -1.68 -20.04 -13.22
C SER A 464 -0.75 -18.84 -13.16
N LYS A 465 0.49 -19.10 -12.73
CA LYS A 465 1.55 -18.10 -12.62
C LYS A 465 2.75 -18.53 -13.45
N THR A 466 3.29 -17.61 -14.25
CA THR A 466 4.52 -17.84 -15.02
C THR A 466 5.76 -17.37 -14.29
N VAL A 467 5.62 -16.41 -13.37
CA VAL A 467 6.73 -15.92 -12.55
C VAL A 467 6.29 -15.75 -11.11
N LEU A 468 7.06 -16.36 -10.21
CA LEU A 468 6.95 -16.20 -8.75
C LEU A 468 8.19 -15.48 -8.24
N VAL A 469 7.98 -14.36 -7.53
CA VAL A 469 9.05 -13.60 -6.87
C VAL A 469 8.88 -13.72 -5.36
N ILE A 470 9.95 -14.06 -4.65
CA ILE A 470 9.94 -14.23 -3.19
C ILE A 470 10.98 -13.30 -2.57
N ASP A 471 10.53 -12.40 -1.71
CA ASP A 471 11.42 -11.55 -0.89
C ASP A 471 11.66 -12.17 0.48
N GLU A 472 12.83 -11.90 1.07
CA GLU A 472 13.29 -12.45 2.37
C GLU A 472 13.14 -13.98 2.45
N ALA A 473 13.42 -14.70 1.37
CA ALA A 473 13.18 -16.14 1.23
C ALA A 473 13.88 -17.03 2.29
N GLN A 474 14.90 -16.51 3.01
CA GLN A 474 15.52 -17.20 4.15
C GLN A 474 14.58 -17.38 5.34
N ASP A 475 13.48 -16.60 5.41
CA ASP A 475 12.54 -16.66 6.53
C ASP A 475 11.36 -17.63 6.28
N MET A 476 11.36 -18.36 5.17
CA MET A 476 10.31 -19.35 4.86
C MET A 476 10.21 -20.43 5.90
N SER A 477 8.99 -20.80 6.27
CA SER A 477 8.63 -21.98 7.04
C SER A 477 8.38 -23.19 6.13
N ALA A 478 8.23 -24.38 6.72
CA ALA A 478 7.90 -25.59 5.97
C ALA A 478 6.58 -25.48 5.17
N ASP A 479 5.55 -24.86 5.76
CA ASP A 479 4.26 -24.69 5.12
C ASP A 479 4.33 -23.70 3.93
N GLU A 480 5.12 -22.63 4.07
CA GLU A 480 5.33 -21.65 2.99
C GLU A 480 6.16 -22.23 1.84
N PHE A 481 7.18 -23.02 2.15
CA PHE A 481 7.93 -23.74 1.12
C PHE A 481 7.07 -24.82 0.41
N ALA A 482 6.19 -25.51 1.15
CA ALA A 482 5.24 -26.44 0.57
C ALA A 482 4.27 -25.75 -0.41
N LEU A 483 3.83 -24.51 -0.09
CA LEU A 483 3.02 -23.71 -1.00
C LEU A 483 3.78 -23.35 -2.28
N VAL A 484 5.02 -22.90 -2.16
CA VAL A 484 5.89 -22.61 -3.32
C VAL A 484 6.06 -23.86 -4.19
N SER A 485 6.34 -25.00 -3.57
CA SER A 485 6.50 -26.29 -4.26
C SER A 485 5.21 -26.72 -4.99
N ALA A 486 4.05 -26.57 -4.35
CA ALA A 486 2.76 -26.87 -4.95
C ALA A 486 2.44 -25.99 -6.17
N LEU A 487 2.78 -24.69 -6.09
CA LEU A 487 2.64 -23.77 -7.22
C LEU A 487 3.57 -24.15 -8.37
N MET A 488 4.82 -24.54 -8.08
CA MET A 488 5.78 -24.98 -9.09
C MET A 488 5.36 -26.30 -9.77
N GLU A 489 4.76 -27.22 -9.01
CA GLU A 489 4.26 -28.50 -9.53
C GLU A 489 3.08 -28.30 -10.50
N LYS A 490 2.19 -27.37 -10.18
CA LYS A 490 1.03 -27.05 -11.02
C LYS A 490 1.34 -26.12 -12.20
N ASN A 491 2.50 -25.48 -12.23
CA ASN A 491 2.97 -24.59 -13.29
C ASN A 491 4.36 -25.02 -13.75
N GLU A 492 4.43 -25.99 -14.65
CA GLU A 492 5.71 -26.58 -15.13
C GLU A 492 6.71 -25.56 -15.66
N ASP A 493 6.24 -24.52 -16.32
CA ASP A 493 7.05 -23.43 -16.90
C ASP A 493 7.27 -22.24 -15.94
N MET A 494 6.87 -22.35 -14.65
CA MET A 494 6.99 -21.25 -13.71
C MET A 494 8.46 -20.96 -13.38
N ARG A 495 8.83 -19.69 -13.52
CA ARG A 495 10.13 -19.17 -13.09
C ARG A 495 10.04 -18.67 -11.66
N VAL A 496 11.01 -19.00 -10.83
CA VAL A 496 11.10 -18.55 -9.45
C VAL A 496 12.28 -17.60 -9.27
N ILE A 497 12.06 -16.46 -8.64
CA ILE A 497 13.10 -15.50 -8.29
C ILE A 497 13.04 -15.31 -6.78
N ALA A 498 13.97 -15.95 -6.08
CA ALA A 498 14.03 -15.93 -4.62
C ALA A 498 15.22 -15.08 -4.16
N VAL A 499 14.94 -14.04 -3.38
CA VAL A 499 15.98 -13.15 -2.83
C VAL A 499 15.95 -13.27 -1.31
N GLY A 500 17.14 -13.46 -0.72
CA GLY A 500 17.25 -13.61 0.71
C GLY A 500 18.66 -13.38 1.24
N ASP A 501 18.79 -13.36 2.55
CA ASP A 501 20.04 -13.29 3.28
C ASP A 501 20.04 -14.35 4.39
N ASP A 502 20.68 -15.48 4.16
CA ASP A 502 20.74 -16.58 5.11
C ASP A 502 21.42 -16.18 6.44
N ASP A 503 22.36 -15.22 6.41
CA ASP A 503 22.96 -14.64 7.62
C ASP A 503 21.98 -13.77 8.43
N GLN A 504 20.83 -13.41 7.87
CA GLN A 504 19.76 -12.63 8.53
C GLN A 504 18.53 -13.48 8.93
N ASN A 505 18.59 -14.80 8.86
CA ASN A 505 17.52 -15.65 9.40
C ASN A 505 17.61 -15.68 10.94
N ILE A 506 16.76 -14.90 11.58
CA ILE A 506 16.63 -14.78 13.05
C ILE A 506 15.27 -15.25 13.57
N TYR A 507 14.49 -15.98 12.75
CA TYR A 507 13.16 -16.47 13.10
C TYR A 507 13.07 -18.01 13.16
N GLU A 508 14.20 -18.70 13.34
CA GLU A 508 14.23 -20.18 13.45
C GLU A 508 13.30 -20.67 14.57
N PHE A 509 13.19 -19.93 15.67
CA PHE A 509 12.25 -20.24 16.76
C PHE A 509 10.76 -20.19 16.35
N ARG A 510 10.44 -19.62 15.19
CA ARG A 510 9.08 -19.63 14.59
C ARG A 510 8.90 -20.72 13.53
N GLY A 511 9.95 -21.55 13.28
CA GLY A 511 9.94 -22.61 12.28
C GLY A 511 10.44 -22.19 10.90
N SER A 512 11.04 -21.01 10.76
CA SER A 512 11.71 -20.63 9.51
C SER A 512 13.04 -21.35 9.36
N SER A 513 13.46 -21.57 8.10
CA SER A 513 14.75 -22.18 7.81
C SER A 513 15.36 -21.69 6.53
N SER A 514 16.63 -21.27 6.60
CA SER A 514 17.40 -20.94 5.39
C SER A 514 17.64 -22.14 4.47
N GLN A 515 17.32 -23.36 4.94
CA GLN A 515 17.43 -24.57 4.12
C GLN A 515 16.56 -24.50 2.88
N TYR A 516 15.36 -23.91 2.97
CA TYR A 516 14.45 -23.78 1.84
C TYR A 516 15.00 -22.87 0.74
N LEU A 517 15.73 -21.82 1.11
CA LEU A 517 16.45 -21.00 0.13
C LEU A 517 17.59 -21.80 -0.53
N ARG A 518 18.30 -22.66 0.20
CA ARG A 518 19.30 -23.57 -0.36
C ARG A 518 18.69 -24.62 -1.27
N ASP A 519 17.55 -25.18 -0.89
CA ASP A 519 16.86 -26.19 -1.70
C ASP A 519 16.46 -25.64 -3.07
N LEU A 520 16.07 -24.36 -3.17
CA LEU A 520 15.83 -23.68 -4.45
C LEU A 520 17.08 -23.62 -5.34
N CYS A 521 18.30 -23.52 -4.77
CA CYS A 521 19.55 -23.56 -5.54
C CYS A 521 19.83 -24.91 -6.20
N HIS A 522 19.26 -26.00 -5.66
CA HIS A 522 19.50 -27.36 -6.15
C HIS A 522 18.47 -27.79 -7.21
N LEU A 523 17.51 -26.93 -7.54
CA LEU A 523 16.56 -27.21 -8.61
C LEU A 523 17.26 -27.24 -9.98
N PRO A 524 16.78 -28.05 -10.94
CA PRO A 524 17.28 -28.01 -12.32
C PRO A 524 17.18 -26.60 -12.89
N GLU A 525 18.19 -26.20 -13.67
CA GLU A 525 18.26 -24.87 -14.33
C GLU A 525 18.20 -23.69 -13.33
N SER A 526 18.67 -23.94 -12.09
CA SER A 526 18.81 -22.88 -11.09
C SER A 526 20.11 -22.11 -11.30
N ARG A 527 20.06 -20.80 -11.05
CA ARG A 527 21.21 -19.90 -11.03
C ARG A 527 21.34 -19.24 -9.66
N PHE A 528 22.54 -19.35 -9.09
CA PHE A 528 22.89 -18.69 -7.82
C PHE A 528 23.69 -17.42 -8.09
N ILE A 529 23.29 -16.30 -7.49
CA ILE A 529 23.95 -14.99 -7.63
C ILE A 529 24.18 -14.38 -6.26
N GLU A 530 25.39 -13.91 -5.99
CA GLU A 530 25.75 -13.22 -4.76
C GLU A 530 25.78 -11.70 -4.98
N MET A 531 24.97 -10.94 -4.23
CA MET A 531 25.03 -9.48 -4.22
C MET A 531 25.98 -9.03 -3.10
N THR A 532 27.16 -8.56 -3.49
CA THR A 532 28.24 -8.21 -2.57
C THR A 532 28.35 -6.72 -2.24
N GLU A 533 27.66 -5.84 -2.97
CA GLU A 533 27.70 -4.41 -2.75
C GLU A 533 26.80 -3.99 -1.58
N ASN A 534 27.28 -3.08 -0.74
CA ASN A 534 26.50 -2.49 0.36
C ASN A 534 26.37 -0.99 0.16
N TYR A 535 25.14 -0.52 0.00
CA TYR A 535 24.77 0.88 -0.21
C TYR A 535 24.29 1.57 1.09
N ARG A 536 24.28 0.85 2.20
CA ARG A 536 23.75 1.34 3.48
C ARG A 536 24.83 1.88 4.39
N SER A 537 25.82 1.05 4.65
CA SER A 537 26.79 1.24 5.75
C SER A 537 28.15 1.68 5.23
N ASP A 538 28.83 2.48 6.02
CA ASP A 538 30.20 2.91 5.77
C ASP A 538 31.17 1.74 5.91
N LYS A 539 32.36 1.92 5.36
CA LYS A 539 33.33 0.85 5.12
C LYS A 539 33.71 0.06 6.38
N HIS A 540 34.11 0.72 7.47
CA HIS A 540 34.56 0.01 8.66
C HIS A 540 33.44 -0.85 9.30
N ILE A 541 32.17 -0.40 9.19
CA ILE A 541 31.03 -1.16 9.69
C ILE A 541 30.85 -2.43 8.86
N VAL A 542 30.98 -2.32 7.53
CA VAL A 542 30.88 -3.48 6.62
C VAL A 542 32.03 -4.46 6.87
N ASP A 543 33.26 -3.96 7.07
CA ASP A 543 34.45 -4.77 7.34
C ASP A 543 34.29 -5.53 8.67
N ALA A 544 33.84 -4.86 9.73
CA ALA A 544 33.56 -5.48 11.03
C ALA A 544 32.45 -6.53 10.93
N ALA A 545 31.38 -6.26 10.19
CA ALA A 545 30.29 -7.20 9.94
C ALA A 545 30.73 -8.42 9.13
N ASN A 546 31.60 -8.26 8.12
CA ASN A 546 32.20 -9.35 7.36
C ASN A 546 33.00 -10.28 8.26
N GLN A 547 33.89 -9.73 9.09
CA GLN A 547 34.67 -10.53 10.05
C GLN A 547 33.79 -11.26 11.03
N PHE A 548 32.72 -10.59 11.51
CA PHE A 548 31.77 -11.20 12.42
C PHE A 548 31.03 -12.36 11.76
N ALA A 549 30.60 -12.19 10.52
CA ALA A 549 29.85 -13.18 9.75
C ALA A 549 30.63 -14.50 9.57
N LEU A 550 31.97 -14.48 9.58
CA LEU A 550 32.79 -15.70 9.52
C LEU A 550 32.59 -16.64 10.71
N LYS A 551 31.99 -16.16 11.80
CA LYS A 551 31.67 -16.98 12.98
C LYS A 551 30.35 -17.76 12.80
N ILE A 552 29.50 -17.38 11.83
CA ILE A 552 28.26 -18.07 11.50
C ILE A 552 28.59 -19.31 10.66
N ARG A 553 27.99 -20.43 11.01
CA ARG A 553 28.16 -21.68 10.26
C ARG A 553 27.16 -21.75 9.09
N GLN A 554 27.50 -22.57 8.10
CA GLN A 554 26.62 -22.91 6.98
C GLN A 554 26.09 -21.67 6.23
N ARG A 555 26.98 -20.79 5.83
CA ARG A 555 26.67 -19.61 5.02
C ARG A 555 26.57 -19.96 3.53
N MET A 556 25.64 -19.32 2.82
CA MET A 556 25.51 -19.39 1.35
C MET A 556 26.50 -18.44 0.65
N LYS A 557 26.78 -17.30 1.26
CA LYS A 557 27.68 -16.29 0.69
C LYS A 557 29.15 -16.66 0.92
N HIS A 558 29.91 -16.66 -0.15
CA HIS A 558 31.35 -16.96 -0.16
C HIS A 558 32.20 -15.70 -0.28
N GLN A 559 31.67 -14.66 -0.93
CA GLN A 559 32.38 -13.40 -1.13
C GLN A 559 32.10 -12.42 0.00
N PRO A 560 33.10 -11.58 0.39
CA PRO A 560 32.88 -10.51 1.35
C PRO A 560 32.00 -9.41 0.74
N ILE A 561 31.20 -8.79 1.59
CA ILE A 561 30.41 -7.62 1.20
C ILE A 561 31.33 -6.40 1.13
N VAL A 562 31.15 -5.53 0.14
CA VAL A 562 31.94 -4.32 -0.08
C VAL A 562 31.07 -3.09 0.04
N SER A 563 31.49 -2.14 0.89
CA SER A 563 30.78 -0.85 0.98
C SER A 563 31.00 0.00 -0.27
N VAL A 564 29.94 0.58 -0.78
CA VAL A 564 29.97 1.57 -1.88
C VAL A 564 30.21 2.99 -1.34
N SER A 565 29.98 3.20 -0.03
CA SER A 565 30.24 4.48 0.62
C SER A 565 31.73 4.86 0.55
N GLN A 566 32.02 6.13 0.34
CA GLN A 566 33.38 6.67 0.41
C GLN A 566 33.80 7.00 1.84
N GLU A 567 32.88 7.04 2.77
CA GLU A 567 33.10 7.29 4.18
C GLU A 567 33.55 6.04 4.91
N ASN A 568 34.43 6.21 5.88
CA ASN A 568 34.93 5.09 6.67
C ASN A 568 33.91 4.62 7.72
N GLY A 569 33.19 5.55 8.32
CA GLY A 569 32.35 5.26 9.48
C GLY A 569 33.17 5.00 10.74
N ILE A 570 32.51 4.67 11.85
CA ILE A 570 33.18 4.44 13.13
C ILE A 570 32.64 3.16 13.77
N VAL A 571 33.53 2.24 14.12
CA VAL A 571 33.21 1.04 14.92
C VAL A 571 33.94 1.12 16.23
N ARG A 572 33.21 1.01 17.34
CA ARG A 572 33.74 1.00 18.69
C ARG A 572 33.29 -0.24 19.46
N VAL A 573 34.23 -0.89 20.14
CA VAL A 573 33.97 -1.98 21.09
C VAL A 573 34.37 -1.50 22.46
N ILE A 574 33.40 -1.40 23.36
CA ILE A 574 33.59 -0.96 24.75
C ILE A 574 33.37 -2.14 25.65
N LYS A 575 34.48 -2.58 26.26
CA LYS A 575 34.47 -3.72 27.18
C LYS A 575 34.36 -3.21 28.61
N HIS A 576 33.45 -3.84 29.35
CA HIS A 576 33.21 -3.56 30.77
C HIS A 576 33.72 -4.68 31.65
N PRO A 577 33.94 -4.45 32.96
CA PRO A 577 34.30 -5.48 33.90
C PRO A 577 33.32 -6.66 33.89
N ALA A 578 33.82 -7.87 33.96
CA ALA A 578 33.02 -9.09 33.95
C ALA A 578 32.30 -9.30 35.29
N LEU A 579 31.19 -8.58 35.51
CA LEU A 579 30.41 -8.66 36.77
C LEU A 579 29.52 -9.90 36.82
N TRP A 580 29.21 -10.51 35.67
CA TRP A 580 28.42 -11.74 35.56
C TRP A 580 29.06 -12.98 36.24
N ALA A 581 30.34 -12.96 36.51
CA ALA A 581 30.96 -14.00 37.33
C ALA A 581 30.47 -14.00 38.78
N LYS A 582 29.83 -12.93 39.24
CA LYS A 582 29.38 -12.75 40.64
C LYS A 582 27.87 -12.81 40.81
N GLU A 583 27.07 -12.55 39.76
CA GLU A 583 25.59 -12.51 39.85
C GLU A 583 24.93 -12.93 38.55
N GLU A 584 23.81 -13.65 38.60
CA GLU A 584 22.92 -13.91 37.48
C GLU A 584 22.22 -12.58 37.07
N HIS A 585 22.32 -12.15 35.84
CA HIS A 585 21.72 -10.94 35.25
C HIS A 585 22.52 -9.63 35.37
N CYS A 586 23.77 -9.62 34.99
CA CYS A 586 24.67 -8.46 35.12
C CYS A 586 24.50 -7.40 34.01
N ILE A 587 23.76 -7.68 32.93
CA ILE A 587 23.63 -6.76 31.80
C ILE A 587 22.98 -5.42 32.17
N ASN A 588 22.19 -5.39 33.24
CA ASN A 588 21.54 -4.19 33.74
C ASN A 588 22.51 -3.05 34.09
N TYR A 589 23.76 -3.36 34.32
CA TYR A 589 24.79 -2.37 34.62
C TYR A 589 25.25 -1.62 33.37
N LEU A 590 25.05 -2.17 32.17
CA LEU A 590 25.51 -1.59 30.92
C LEU A 590 24.53 -0.55 30.36
N TYR A 591 23.38 -0.33 30.95
CA TYR A 591 22.44 0.70 30.52
C TYR A 591 23.01 2.10 30.74
N GLN A 592 23.63 2.33 31.91
CA GLN A 592 24.14 3.65 32.27
C GLN A 592 25.30 4.14 31.40
N PRO A 593 26.35 3.34 31.09
CA PRO A 593 27.41 3.78 30.17
C PRO A 593 26.88 4.17 28.78
N ILE A 594 25.91 3.45 28.24
CA ILE A 594 25.27 3.79 26.94
C ILE A 594 24.57 5.15 27.03
N VAL A 595 23.83 5.40 28.12
CA VAL A 595 23.12 6.68 28.30
C VAL A 595 24.10 7.83 28.51
N GLU A 596 25.16 7.65 29.30
CA GLU A 596 26.23 8.65 29.50
C GLU A 596 26.91 8.99 28.16
N GLU A 597 27.15 8.00 27.32
CA GLU A 597 27.74 8.20 26.00
C GLU A 597 26.80 8.94 25.05
N ILE A 598 25.53 8.57 25.00
CA ILE A 598 24.52 9.27 24.18
C ILE A 598 24.41 10.73 24.57
N ILE A 599 24.43 11.04 25.89
CA ILE A 599 24.39 12.41 26.40
C ILE A 599 25.63 13.19 25.95
N SER A 600 26.80 12.58 26.03
CA SER A 600 28.08 13.24 25.68
C SER A 600 28.28 13.43 24.18
N SER A 601 27.68 12.56 23.35
CA SER A 601 27.93 12.57 21.90
C SER A 601 27.16 13.65 21.14
N HIS A 602 26.22 14.37 21.76
CA HIS A 602 25.44 15.48 21.15
C HIS A 602 24.88 15.17 19.76
N LEU A 603 24.42 13.92 19.54
CA LEU A 603 23.90 13.42 18.26
C LEU A 603 22.52 14.05 17.92
N LYS A 604 22.47 15.37 17.84
CA LYS A 604 21.31 16.09 17.33
C LYS A 604 21.33 15.95 15.79
N ASP A 605 20.18 15.73 15.20
CA ASP A 605 19.96 15.60 13.76
C ASP A 605 20.35 14.26 13.11
N SER A 606 20.72 13.23 13.87
CA SER A 606 20.98 11.89 13.37
C SER A 606 20.07 10.85 14.03
N SER A 607 19.63 9.84 13.27
CA SER A 607 18.82 8.75 13.81
C SER A 607 19.68 7.83 14.68
N THR A 608 19.39 7.77 15.98
CA THR A 608 20.13 6.93 16.93
C THR A 608 19.24 5.80 17.46
N CYS A 609 19.79 4.58 17.51
CA CYS A 609 19.07 3.42 18.04
C CYS A 609 19.93 2.66 19.07
N VAL A 610 19.27 2.26 20.17
CA VAL A 610 19.83 1.29 21.11
C VAL A 610 19.15 -0.05 20.88
N LEU A 611 19.92 -1.08 20.54
CA LEU A 611 19.44 -2.43 20.30
C LEU A 611 19.77 -3.35 21.46
N THR A 612 18.77 -4.06 21.92
CA THR A 612 18.86 -5.00 23.05
C THR A 612 18.43 -6.40 22.63
N GLN A 613 18.70 -7.40 23.43
CA GLN A 613 18.31 -8.78 23.16
C GLN A 613 16.85 -9.05 23.57
N THR A 614 16.40 -8.45 24.67
CA THR A 614 15.09 -8.71 25.28
C THR A 614 14.22 -7.45 25.33
N ASN A 615 12.89 -7.65 25.39
CA ASN A 615 11.95 -6.54 25.58
C ASN A 615 12.15 -5.84 26.92
N GLU A 616 12.54 -6.58 27.94
CA GLU A 616 12.78 -6.08 29.28
C GLU A 616 13.98 -5.13 29.32
N GLU A 617 15.08 -5.53 28.69
CA GLU A 617 16.26 -4.65 28.51
C GLU A 617 15.89 -3.36 27.75
N ALA A 618 15.12 -3.47 26.67
CA ALA A 618 14.67 -2.32 25.90
C ALA A 618 13.84 -1.34 26.77
N LEU A 619 12.95 -1.87 27.59
CA LEU A 619 12.13 -1.04 28.48
C LEU A 619 12.94 -0.37 29.60
N ASN A 620 13.87 -1.09 30.18
CA ASN A 620 14.78 -0.53 31.20
C ASN A 620 15.67 0.57 30.61
N MET A 621 16.19 0.37 29.40
CA MET A 621 16.93 1.38 28.66
C MET A 621 16.06 2.62 28.39
N LEU A 622 14.83 2.44 27.96
CA LEU A 622 13.88 3.54 27.71
C LEU A 622 13.64 4.35 29.00
N SER A 623 13.39 3.67 30.11
CA SER A 623 13.16 4.32 31.41
C SER A 623 14.36 5.17 31.83
N LEU A 624 15.57 4.66 31.63
CA LEU A 624 16.79 5.36 32.00
C LEU A 624 17.04 6.58 31.09
N LEU A 625 16.81 6.45 29.79
CA LEU A 625 16.89 7.57 28.83
C LEU A 625 15.92 8.71 29.20
N HIS A 626 14.66 8.36 29.48
CA HIS A 626 13.65 9.35 29.88
C HIS A 626 14.01 10.08 31.18
N ARG A 627 14.58 9.39 32.17
CA ARG A 627 15.04 10.02 33.41
C ARG A 627 16.17 11.01 33.20
N ASN A 628 16.99 10.78 32.18
CA ASN A 628 18.05 11.69 31.80
C ASN A 628 17.60 12.77 30.80
N GLY A 629 16.29 12.93 30.58
CA GLY A 629 15.70 13.98 29.75
C GLY A 629 15.78 13.74 28.25
N ILE A 630 16.17 12.54 27.82
CA ILE A 630 16.29 12.18 26.38
C ILE A 630 14.91 11.73 25.88
N LYS A 631 14.45 12.27 24.76
CA LYS A 631 13.20 11.87 24.11
C LYS A 631 13.40 10.55 23.37
N ALA A 632 13.26 9.46 24.10
CA ALA A 632 13.36 8.12 23.53
C ALA A 632 11.99 7.51 23.26
N LYS A 633 11.90 6.64 22.24
CA LYS A 633 10.70 5.86 21.93
C LYS A 633 11.06 4.39 21.79
N LEU A 634 10.20 3.54 22.34
CA LEU A 634 10.32 2.08 22.26
C LEU A 634 9.52 1.53 21.08
N VAL A 635 10.11 0.63 20.32
CA VAL A 635 9.36 -0.22 19.39
C VAL A 635 8.63 -1.29 20.22
N GLN A 636 7.36 -1.05 20.52
CA GLN A 636 6.51 -1.89 21.37
C GLN A 636 6.20 -3.25 20.73
N SER A 637 5.85 -4.24 21.54
CA SER A 637 5.29 -5.50 21.10
C SER A 637 4.24 -6.03 22.07
N MET A 638 3.44 -6.97 21.58
CA MET A 638 2.41 -7.65 22.38
C MET A 638 2.84 -9.08 22.79
N ASP A 639 4.14 -9.35 22.87
CA ASP A 639 4.71 -10.60 23.37
C ASP A 639 4.11 -11.88 22.76
N GLY A 640 4.00 -11.89 21.42
CA GLY A 640 3.44 -13.00 20.64
C GLY A 640 1.91 -12.98 20.48
N MET A 641 1.22 -12.00 21.08
CA MET A 641 -0.18 -11.75 20.79
C MET A 641 -0.34 -10.97 19.49
N ARG A 642 -1.38 -11.30 18.73
CA ARG A 642 -1.65 -10.62 17.46
C ARG A 642 -2.36 -9.29 17.69
N PHE A 643 -2.20 -8.36 16.79
CA PHE A 643 -2.86 -7.05 16.80
C PHE A 643 -4.41 -7.17 16.87
N CYS A 644 -4.97 -8.17 16.18
CA CYS A 644 -6.40 -8.46 16.22
C CYS A 644 -6.92 -8.86 17.62
N ASN A 645 -6.05 -9.24 18.55
CA ASN A 645 -6.44 -9.63 19.91
C ASN A 645 -6.54 -8.44 20.86
N MET A 646 -6.06 -7.25 20.49
CA MET A 646 -6.16 -6.05 21.31
C MET A 646 -7.63 -5.66 21.53
N ALA A 647 -7.97 -5.26 22.75
CA ALA A 647 -9.37 -4.99 23.15
C ALA A 647 -10.04 -3.92 22.27
N GLU A 648 -9.31 -2.85 21.93
CA GLU A 648 -9.77 -1.77 21.06
C GLU A 648 -10.05 -2.28 19.65
N THR A 649 -9.14 -3.12 19.10
CA THR A 649 -9.30 -3.72 17.79
C THR A 649 -10.48 -4.66 17.73
N ARG A 650 -10.64 -5.53 18.76
CA ARG A 650 -11.80 -6.44 18.88
C ARG A 650 -13.12 -5.68 18.99
N TYR A 651 -13.13 -4.58 19.73
CA TYR A 651 -14.34 -3.77 19.85
C TYR A 651 -14.69 -3.09 18.53
N PHE A 652 -13.70 -2.53 17.84
CA PHE A 652 -13.88 -1.94 16.52
C PHE A 652 -14.41 -2.98 15.52
N MET A 653 -13.77 -4.13 15.43
CA MET A 653 -14.20 -5.22 14.53
C MET A 653 -15.61 -5.68 14.82
N LYS A 654 -15.97 -5.83 16.11
CA LYS A 654 -17.34 -6.17 16.51
C LYS A 654 -18.37 -5.13 16.03
N LYS A 655 -18.00 -3.83 16.01
CA LYS A 655 -18.89 -2.78 15.50
C LYS A 655 -19.06 -2.84 14.00
N ILE A 656 -18.00 -3.17 13.27
CA ILE A 656 -18.05 -3.40 11.81
C ILE A 656 -18.93 -4.63 11.50
N GLU A 657 -18.71 -5.75 12.19
CA GLU A 657 -19.51 -6.99 11.98
C GLU A 657 -21.01 -6.78 12.28
N GLN A 658 -21.34 -6.04 13.33
CA GLN A 658 -22.73 -5.69 13.63
C GLN A 658 -23.36 -4.88 12.49
N ALA A 659 -22.63 -3.88 11.97
CA ALA A 659 -23.11 -3.06 10.86
C ALA A 659 -23.23 -3.87 9.55
N ALA A 660 -22.28 -4.77 9.28
CA ALA A 660 -22.33 -5.65 8.10
C ALA A 660 -23.52 -6.62 8.15
N GLN A 661 -23.83 -7.17 9.33
CA GLN A 661 -25.01 -8.03 9.52
C GLN A 661 -26.33 -7.29 9.31
N GLU A 662 -26.42 -6.03 9.73
CA GLU A 662 -27.59 -5.18 9.52
C GLU A 662 -27.80 -4.85 8.04
N THR A 663 -26.72 -4.57 7.31
CA THR A 663 -26.79 -4.15 5.89
C THR A 663 -26.78 -5.32 4.93
N LYS A 664 -26.40 -6.52 5.35
CA LYS A 664 -26.17 -7.72 4.51
C LYS A 664 -25.22 -7.46 3.33
N SER A 665 -24.36 -6.46 3.44
CA SER A 665 -23.37 -6.08 2.43
C SER A 665 -21.97 -6.45 2.88
N PRO A 666 -21.12 -7.02 2.03
CA PRO A 666 -19.70 -7.24 2.32
C PRO A 666 -18.89 -5.93 2.32
N ILE A 667 -19.47 -4.85 1.75
CA ILE A 667 -18.85 -3.53 1.68
C ILE A 667 -19.25 -2.74 2.92
N ILE A 668 -18.27 -2.19 3.61
CA ILE A 668 -18.44 -1.32 4.76
C ILE A 668 -18.71 0.10 4.24
N SER A 669 -19.93 0.61 4.45
CA SER A 669 -20.27 1.97 4.07
C SER A 669 -19.48 3.00 4.88
N GLU A 670 -19.22 4.18 4.32
CA GLU A 670 -18.50 5.26 5.01
C GLU A 670 -19.18 5.68 6.33
N ASN A 671 -20.51 5.62 6.39
CA ASN A 671 -21.25 5.92 7.61
C ASN A 671 -21.03 4.85 8.70
N CYS A 672 -21.07 3.55 8.33
CA CYS A 672 -20.77 2.45 9.24
C CYS A 672 -19.32 2.53 9.73
N TRP A 673 -18.38 2.82 8.83
CA TRP A 673 -16.97 3.00 9.13
C TRP A 673 -16.74 4.13 10.14
N LYS A 674 -17.28 5.30 9.85
CA LYS A 674 -17.20 6.47 10.75
C LYS A 674 -17.83 6.19 12.11
N THR A 675 -19.03 5.60 12.12
CA THR A 675 -19.73 5.28 13.36
C THR A 675 -18.96 4.28 14.23
N ALA A 676 -18.34 3.25 13.61
CA ALA A 676 -17.52 2.29 14.33
C ALA A 676 -16.27 2.95 14.92
N LYS A 677 -15.59 3.83 14.15
CA LYS A 677 -14.45 4.64 14.64
C LYS A 677 -14.85 5.51 15.81
N ASP A 678 -15.90 6.32 15.66
CA ASP A 678 -16.35 7.27 16.68
C ASP A 678 -16.73 6.56 17.99
N LYS A 679 -17.49 5.45 17.91
CA LYS A 679 -17.85 4.66 19.09
C LYS A 679 -16.64 4.01 19.76
N THR A 680 -15.67 3.55 18.98
CA THR A 680 -14.46 2.94 19.53
C THR A 680 -13.57 3.98 20.18
N PHE A 681 -13.34 5.12 19.50
CA PHE A 681 -12.50 6.19 20.03
C PHE A 681 -13.12 6.86 21.27
N ALA A 682 -14.45 7.00 21.31
CA ALA A 682 -15.13 7.50 22.49
C ALA A 682 -15.03 6.54 23.68
N LYS A 683 -15.14 5.22 23.42
CA LYS A 683 -15.05 4.20 24.48
C LYS A 683 -13.66 4.11 25.09
N TYR A 684 -12.60 4.21 24.26
CA TYR A 684 -11.21 4.02 24.67
C TYR A 684 -10.41 5.34 24.67
N LEU A 685 -11.07 6.45 24.97
CA LEU A 685 -10.51 7.81 24.84
C LEU A 685 -9.20 7.99 25.61
N HIS A 686 -9.05 7.35 26.76
CA HIS A 686 -7.87 7.48 27.63
C HIS A 686 -6.88 6.31 27.46
N SER A 687 -7.18 5.37 26.56
CA SER A 687 -6.30 4.22 26.31
C SER A 687 -5.08 4.63 25.48
N LEU A 688 -3.89 4.38 26.03
CA LEU A 688 -2.63 4.67 25.33
C LEU A 688 -2.43 3.79 24.09
N SER A 689 -2.99 2.58 24.07
CA SER A 689 -2.91 1.66 22.93
C SER A 689 -3.86 2.02 21.79
N LEU A 690 -4.82 2.92 21.99
CA LEU A 690 -5.73 3.38 20.94
C LEU A 690 -5.00 4.00 19.75
N GLU A 691 -3.85 4.63 19.96
CA GLU A 691 -3.06 5.25 18.89
C GLU A 691 -2.57 4.23 17.83
N TYR A 692 -2.28 3.00 18.25
CA TYR A 692 -1.91 1.93 17.30
C TYR A 692 -3.10 1.58 16.38
N LEU A 693 -4.31 1.48 16.95
CA LEU A 693 -5.51 1.24 16.15
C LEU A 693 -5.81 2.41 15.20
N LYS A 694 -5.72 3.66 15.67
CA LYS A 694 -5.92 4.84 14.80
C LYS A 694 -5.01 4.83 13.59
N ARG A 695 -3.72 4.52 13.79
CA ARG A 695 -2.73 4.43 12.70
C ARG A 695 -3.00 3.26 11.77
N CYS A 696 -3.35 2.11 12.33
CA CYS A 696 -3.78 0.95 11.56
C CYS A 696 -4.92 1.30 10.61
N LEU A 697 -5.96 1.94 11.12
CA LEU A 697 -7.12 2.35 10.33
C LEU A 697 -6.79 3.41 9.29
N LEU A 698 -5.90 4.36 9.62
CA LEU A 698 -5.40 5.35 8.66
C LEU A 698 -4.65 4.70 7.49
N VAL A 699 -3.75 3.75 7.78
CA VAL A 699 -3.01 3.01 6.76
C VAL A 699 -3.98 2.17 5.91
N PHE A 700 -5.00 1.57 6.51
CA PHE A 700 -6.02 0.85 5.77
C PHE A 700 -6.78 1.78 4.82
N GLU A 701 -7.27 2.93 5.29
CA GLU A 701 -7.96 3.94 4.49
C GLU A 701 -7.13 4.44 3.30
N GLN A 702 -5.82 4.56 3.46
CA GLN A 702 -4.91 5.02 2.40
C GLN A 702 -4.68 3.96 1.30
N ASN A 703 -4.80 2.68 1.63
CA ASN A 703 -4.50 1.58 0.71
C ASN A 703 -5.75 0.95 0.09
N TYR A 704 -6.94 1.14 0.67
CA TYR A 704 -8.19 0.54 0.22
C TYR A 704 -9.23 1.61 -0.06
N GLN A 705 -9.55 1.86 -1.33
CA GLN A 705 -10.58 2.81 -1.72
C GLN A 705 -11.97 2.29 -1.34
N ALA A 706 -12.27 1.05 -1.70
CA ALA A 706 -13.45 0.32 -1.24
C ALA A 706 -13.09 -0.50 0.00
N LYS A 707 -13.89 -0.39 1.06
CA LYS A 707 -13.63 -1.07 2.34
C LYS A 707 -14.46 -2.34 2.42
N TYR A 708 -13.86 -3.49 2.13
CA TYR A 708 -14.50 -4.79 2.35
C TYR A 708 -14.21 -5.29 3.76
N GLU A 709 -15.20 -5.92 4.39
CA GLU A 709 -15.05 -6.52 5.73
C GLU A 709 -13.94 -7.57 5.75
N THR A 710 -13.85 -8.36 4.68
CA THR A 710 -12.82 -9.39 4.50
C THR A 710 -11.42 -8.80 4.42
N ASP A 711 -11.23 -7.74 3.61
CA ASP A 711 -9.94 -7.08 3.47
C ASP A 711 -9.49 -6.45 4.79
N LEU A 712 -10.43 -5.89 5.55
CA LEU A 712 -10.16 -5.34 6.87
C LEU A 712 -9.75 -6.43 7.88
N LYS A 713 -10.46 -7.56 7.90
CA LYS A 713 -10.13 -8.70 8.77
C LYS A 713 -8.73 -9.24 8.47
N GLU A 714 -8.44 -9.43 7.21
CA GLU A 714 -7.14 -9.87 6.74
C GLU A 714 -6.03 -8.86 7.08
N PHE A 715 -6.30 -7.58 6.81
CA PHE A 715 -5.38 -6.49 7.14
C PHE A 715 -5.02 -6.47 8.63
N ILE A 716 -6.01 -6.55 9.50
CA ILE A 716 -5.82 -6.53 10.96
C ILE A 716 -5.14 -7.82 11.44
N PHE A 717 -5.46 -8.97 10.85
CA PHE A 717 -4.88 -10.25 11.22
C PHE A 717 -3.38 -10.34 10.96
N GLU A 718 -2.92 -9.78 9.85
CA GLU A 718 -1.51 -9.76 9.46
C GLU A 718 -0.73 -8.60 10.09
N SER A 719 -1.41 -7.62 10.66
CA SER A 719 -0.78 -6.46 11.28
C SER A 719 -0.19 -6.79 12.65
N SER A 720 0.91 -6.14 12.97
CA SER A 720 1.54 -6.15 14.29
C SER A 720 1.55 -4.75 14.90
N VAL A 721 1.72 -4.65 16.22
CA VAL A 721 1.83 -3.35 16.91
C VAL A 721 3.06 -2.59 16.42
N GLU A 722 4.11 -3.31 16.09
CA GLU A 722 5.38 -2.77 15.59
C GLU A 722 5.22 -1.96 14.29
N ASP A 723 4.25 -2.34 13.44
CA ASP A 723 3.97 -1.66 12.17
C ASP A 723 3.42 -0.25 12.37
N PHE A 724 2.81 0.00 13.52
CA PHE A 724 2.13 1.26 13.85
C PHE A 724 2.86 2.06 14.94
N CYS A 725 4.05 1.64 15.37
CA CYS A 725 4.89 2.41 16.28
C CYS A 725 5.43 3.67 15.59
N ASP A 726 5.03 4.84 16.08
CA ASP A 726 5.61 6.10 15.62
C ASP A 726 6.91 6.39 16.33
N VAL A 727 7.99 6.19 15.65
CA VAL A 727 9.34 6.57 16.11
C VAL A 727 9.78 7.91 15.54
N SER A 728 8.95 8.59 14.74
CA SER A 728 9.24 9.94 14.28
C SER A 728 9.37 10.89 15.48
N ASN A 729 10.24 11.87 15.38
CA ASN A 729 10.56 12.83 16.46
C ASN A 729 11.14 12.20 17.75
N ALA A 730 11.67 10.99 17.70
CA ALA A 730 12.49 10.45 18.78
C ALA A 730 13.95 10.86 18.57
N GLU A 731 14.62 11.32 19.63
CA GLU A 731 16.08 11.52 19.62
C GLU A 731 16.78 10.15 19.62
N VAL A 732 16.21 9.19 20.33
CA VAL A 732 16.71 7.82 20.42
C VAL A 732 15.56 6.83 20.26
N VAL A 733 15.75 5.85 19.39
CA VAL A 733 14.87 4.70 19.26
C VAL A 733 15.43 3.56 20.11
N VAL A 734 14.59 2.92 20.90
CA VAL A 734 14.96 1.71 21.63
C VAL A 734 14.20 0.52 21.05
N SER A 735 14.90 -0.55 20.73
CA SER A 735 14.29 -1.73 20.10
C SER A 735 15.03 -3.02 20.48
N THR A 736 14.33 -4.15 20.40
CA THR A 736 15.04 -5.42 20.34
C THR A 736 15.60 -5.64 18.93
N ILE A 737 16.64 -6.45 18.84
CA ILE A 737 17.28 -6.79 17.55
C ILE A 737 16.26 -7.33 16.54
N HIS A 738 15.36 -8.22 16.97
CA HIS A 738 14.33 -8.81 16.10
C HIS A 738 13.39 -7.77 15.48
N LYS A 739 12.99 -6.76 16.26
CA LYS A 739 12.08 -5.70 15.80
C LYS A 739 12.78 -4.62 14.96
N ALA A 740 14.09 -4.55 15.03
CA ALA A 740 14.91 -3.67 14.22
C ALA A 740 15.23 -4.25 12.83
N LYS A 741 14.91 -5.55 12.59
CA LYS A 741 15.06 -6.13 11.25
C LYS A 741 14.25 -5.33 10.22
N GLY A 742 14.85 -5.00 9.08
CA GLY A 742 14.26 -4.11 8.06
C GLY A 742 14.44 -2.62 8.29
N ARG A 743 14.82 -2.18 9.51
CA ARG A 743 15.10 -0.76 9.82
C ARG A 743 16.59 -0.46 9.70
N GLU A 744 16.93 0.82 9.64
CA GLU A 744 18.31 1.30 9.58
C GLU A 744 18.45 2.64 10.31
N PHE A 745 19.61 2.89 10.90
CA PHE A 745 19.88 4.07 11.73
C PHE A 745 21.29 4.59 11.47
N ASP A 746 21.48 5.88 11.64
CA ASP A 746 22.79 6.49 11.47
C ASP A 746 23.77 6.02 12.55
N ASN A 747 23.31 5.95 13.81
CA ASN A 747 24.09 5.48 14.95
C ASN A 747 23.38 4.31 15.64
N VAL A 748 24.11 3.25 15.90
CA VAL A 748 23.60 2.07 16.61
C VAL A 748 24.47 1.75 17.82
N TYR A 749 23.83 1.64 18.96
CA TYR A 749 24.41 1.13 20.19
C TYR A 749 23.87 -0.29 20.44
N LEU A 750 24.78 -1.23 20.64
CA LEU A 750 24.43 -2.62 20.95
C LEU A 750 24.73 -2.91 22.40
N LEU A 751 23.73 -3.43 23.09
CA LEU A 751 23.88 -4.01 24.42
C LEU A 751 23.92 -5.53 24.30
N ILE A 752 25.07 -6.13 24.55
CA ILE A 752 25.29 -7.57 24.34
C ILE A 752 25.74 -8.27 25.60
N ASP A 753 24.96 -9.30 26.00
CA ASP A 753 25.39 -10.29 26.95
C ASP A 753 26.10 -11.44 26.21
N ASP A 754 27.44 -11.45 26.30
CA ASP A 754 28.31 -12.47 25.73
C ASP A 754 28.87 -13.42 26.80
N SER A 755 28.18 -13.54 27.94
CA SER A 755 28.56 -14.46 29.06
C SER A 755 28.49 -15.94 28.66
N LYS A 756 27.64 -16.28 27.68
CA LYS A 756 27.47 -17.65 27.18
C LYS A 756 27.90 -17.72 25.70
N LYS A 757 28.42 -18.89 25.31
CA LYS A 757 28.75 -19.14 23.90
C LYS A 757 27.47 -19.05 23.06
N PRO A 758 27.40 -18.14 22.08
CA PRO A 758 26.20 -17.96 21.30
C PRO A 758 25.93 -19.15 20.37
N THR A 759 24.66 -19.42 20.14
CA THR A 759 24.20 -20.31 19.07
C THR A 759 24.26 -19.59 17.70
N ASP A 760 24.15 -20.33 16.61
CA ASP A 760 24.18 -19.72 15.28
C ASP A 760 22.99 -18.71 15.07
N GLU A 761 21.84 -18.96 15.66
CA GLU A 761 20.72 -18.03 15.67
C GLU A 761 21.06 -16.71 16.40
N VAL A 762 21.72 -16.80 17.55
CA VAL A 762 22.20 -15.62 18.29
C VAL A 762 23.27 -14.88 17.49
N LEU A 763 24.18 -15.60 16.81
CA LEU A 763 25.19 -14.98 15.94
C LEU A 763 24.55 -14.21 14.79
N ARG A 764 23.55 -14.77 14.12
CA ARG A 764 22.78 -14.08 13.07
C ARG A 764 22.07 -12.85 13.64
N SER A 765 21.53 -12.95 14.85
CA SER A 765 20.91 -11.82 15.55
C SER A 765 21.91 -10.67 15.75
N TYR A 766 23.12 -10.96 16.22
CA TYR A 766 24.18 -9.93 16.36
C TYR A 766 24.59 -9.35 15.00
N TYR A 767 24.73 -10.19 13.99
CA TYR A 767 25.01 -9.73 12.64
C TYR A 767 23.93 -8.78 12.09
N VAL A 768 22.66 -9.14 12.29
CA VAL A 768 21.53 -8.27 11.95
C VAL A 768 21.65 -6.93 12.69
N ALA A 769 21.97 -6.96 13.98
CA ALA A 769 22.09 -5.73 14.78
C ALA A 769 23.23 -4.82 14.29
N MET A 770 24.42 -5.37 14.05
CA MET A 770 25.56 -4.63 13.52
C MET A 770 25.25 -3.96 12.19
N THR A 771 24.56 -4.67 11.30
CA THR A 771 24.21 -4.20 9.95
C THR A 771 23.03 -3.24 9.90
N ARG A 772 22.49 -2.80 11.05
CA ARG A 772 21.50 -1.70 11.11
C ARG A 772 22.18 -0.33 11.10
N ALA A 773 23.46 -0.25 11.43
CA ALA A 773 24.22 1.00 11.48
C ALA A 773 24.60 1.48 10.08
N LYS A 774 24.50 2.81 9.86
CA LYS A 774 24.99 3.48 8.65
C LYS A 774 26.40 4.05 8.89
N HIS A 775 26.56 4.87 9.93
CA HIS A 775 27.77 5.68 10.14
C HIS A 775 28.53 5.32 11.42
N GLN A 776 27.81 4.93 12.48
CA GLN A 776 28.44 4.61 13.75
C GLN A 776 27.85 3.34 14.37
N LEU A 777 28.73 2.44 14.79
CA LEU A 777 28.41 1.23 15.54
C LEU A 777 29.20 1.20 16.84
N THR A 778 28.53 1.19 17.98
CA THR A 778 29.15 1.04 19.30
C THR A 778 28.61 -0.22 19.98
N ILE A 779 29.49 -1.11 20.37
CA ILE A 779 29.18 -2.40 21.01
C ILE A 779 29.64 -2.37 22.47
N HIS A 780 28.69 -2.48 23.40
CA HIS A 780 28.96 -2.63 24.81
C HIS A 780 28.87 -4.11 25.19
N THR A 781 29.97 -4.66 25.74
CA THR A 781 30.11 -6.08 26.06
C THR A 781 30.88 -6.29 27.34
N GLN A 782 30.73 -7.45 27.98
CA GLN A 782 31.49 -7.85 29.18
C GLN A 782 32.44 -9.03 28.92
N GLY A 783 32.23 -9.78 27.87
CA GLY A 783 33.00 -10.95 27.50
C GLY A 783 34.18 -10.70 26.59
N THR A 784 34.61 -11.73 25.88
CA THR A 784 35.74 -11.68 24.95
C THR A 784 35.34 -11.94 23.52
N PHE A 785 34.07 -12.09 23.26
CA PHE A 785 33.57 -12.55 21.97
C PHE A 785 33.84 -11.54 20.83
N PHE A 786 33.86 -10.25 21.16
CA PHE A 786 34.12 -9.16 20.22
C PHE A 786 35.58 -8.67 20.19
N ASP A 787 36.48 -9.23 21.02
CA ASP A 787 37.88 -8.77 21.12
C ASP A 787 38.66 -8.89 19.79
N GLY A 788 38.28 -9.83 18.92
CA GLY A 788 38.96 -10.07 17.63
C GLY A 788 38.31 -9.36 16.44
N ILE A 789 37.32 -8.48 16.64
CA ILE A 789 36.67 -7.76 15.56
C ILE A 789 37.46 -6.49 15.24
N GLN A 790 37.66 -6.19 13.97
CA GLN A 790 38.30 -4.97 13.54
C GLN A 790 37.40 -3.78 13.91
N ALA A 791 37.87 -2.94 14.80
CA ALA A 791 37.21 -1.75 15.25
C ALA A 791 38.19 -0.57 15.26
N ASP A 792 37.67 0.64 15.06
CA ASP A 792 38.46 1.86 15.14
C ASP A 792 38.97 2.10 16.56
N GLN A 793 38.20 1.67 17.54
CA GLN A 793 38.54 1.82 18.94
C GLN A 793 38.10 0.58 19.73
N HIS A 794 39.06 -0.01 20.42
CA HIS A 794 38.85 -0.96 21.52
C HIS A 794 39.10 -0.24 22.84
N LEU A 795 38.03 0.00 23.57
CA LEU A 795 38.09 0.72 24.85
C LEU A 795 37.78 -0.24 25.98
N TYR A 796 38.47 -0.05 27.10
CA TYR A 796 38.13 -0.70 28.33
C TYR A 796 37.64 0.35 29.34
N ASP A 797 36.38 0.19 29.76
CA ASP A 797 35.77 1.05 30.77
C ASP A 797 35.83 0.31 32.12
N PRO A 798 36.77 0.70 33.01
CA PRO A 798 36.97 0.03 34.30
C PRO A 798 35.91 0.42 35.35
N LYS A 799 35.03 1.36 35.03
CA LYS A 799 34.05 1.91 35.96
C LYS A 799 33.03 0.82 36.35
N GLU A 800 32.82 0.67 37.65
CA GLU A 800 31.73 -0.14 38.15
C GLU A 800 30.46 0.73 38.22
N TYR A 801 29.40 0.28 37.61
CA TYR A 801 28.11 0.95 37.58
C TYR A 801 27.19 0.33 38.62
N GLU A 802 26.49 1.15 39.36
CA GLU A 802 25.47 0.70 40.29
C GLU A 802 24.24 0.16 39.55
N MET A 803 23.56 -0.79 40.21
CA MET A 803 22.27 -1.26 39.69
C MET A 803 21.30 -0.10 39.56
N PRO A 804 20.47 -0.06 38.48
CA PRO A 804 19.47 0.98 38.28
C PRO A 804 18.58 1.15 39.51
N LYS A 805 18.29 2.39 39.90
CA LYS A 805 17.36 2.65 41.02
C LYS A 805 15.97 2.11 40.78
N GLU A 806 15.62 1.91 39.55
CA GLU A 806 14.32 1.40 39.08
C GLU A 806 14.51 0.44 37.94
N ILE A 807 13.78 -0.65 37.98
CA ILE A 807 13.66 -1.63 36.89
C ILE A 807 12.18 -1.82 36.55
N THR A 808 11.92 -2.15 35.31
CA THR A 808 10.57 -2.47 34.82
C THR A 808 10.58 -3.88 34.23
N LEU A 809 9.68 -4.74 34.73
CA LEU A 809 9.45 -6.09 34.28
C LEU A 809 8.19 -6.11 33.41
N GLN A 810 8.25 -6.70 32.23
CA GLN A 810 7.06 -6.90 31.39
C GLN A 810 6.39 -8.22 31.72
N LEU A 811 5.14 -8.14 32.18
CA LEU A 811 4.33 -9.34 32.41
C LEU A 811 3.62 -9.74 31.12
N THR A 812 3.78 -10.97 30.75
CA THR A 812 3.10 -11.63 29.61
C THR A 812 1.97 -12.52 30.12
N HIS A 813 1.23 -13.12 29.19
CA HIS A 813 0.20 -14.12 29.56
C HIS A 813 0.74 -15.35 30.28
N LYS A 814 2.07 -15.63 30.16
CA LYS A 814 2.75 -16.75 30.85
C LYS A 814 3.09 -16.45 32.31
N ASP A 815 3.14 -15.16 32.65
CA ASP A 815 3.53 -14.67 33.98
C ASP A 815 2.35 -14.55 34.94
N ILE A 816 1.13 -14.83 34.47
CA ILE A 816 -0.08 -14.79 35.29
C ILE A 816 -0.85 -16.12 35.26
N TYR A 817 -1.55 -16.44 36.33
CA TYR A 817 -2.47 -17.57 36.37
C TYR A 817 -3.77 -17.25 35.62
N LEU A 818 -3.88 -17.76 34.40
CA LEU A 818 -4.98 -17.47 33.50
C LEU A 818 -6.35 -17.86 34.02
N ASN A 819 -6.44 -19.00 34.77
CA ASN A 819 -7.68 -19.42 35.40
C ASN A 819 -8.16 -18.47 36.50
N PHE A 820 -7.25 -17.75 37.15
CA PHE A 820 -7.58 -16.73 38.13
C PHE A 820 -8.27 -15.52 37.46
N SER A 821 -7.79 -15.10 36.29
CA SER A 821 -8.32 -13.94 35.57
C SER A 821 -9.64 -14.20 34.83
N LYS A 822 -9.97 -15.46 34.52
CA LYS A 822 -11.20 -15.83 33.77
C LYS A 822 -12.50 -15.26 34.33
N PRO A 823 -12.77 -15.31 35.64
CA PRO A 823 -14.01 -14.76 36.22
C PRO A 823 -14.14 -13.24 36.09
N TYR A 824 -13.02 -12.54 35.98
CA TYR A 824 -12.95 -11.07 35.98
C TYR A 824 -12.90 -10.45 34.59
N LYS A 825 -13.32 -11.18 33.56
CA LYS A 825 -13.30 -10.72 32.16
C LYS A 825 -13.97 -9.37 31.95
N ARG A 826 -15.10 -9.11 32.63
CA ARG A 826 -15.84 -7.85 32.47
C ARG A 826 -15.05 -6.68 33.06
N GLU A 827 -14.50 -6.87 34.24
CA GLU A 827 -13.69 -5.88 34.96
C GLU A 827 -12.42 -5.57 34.14
N ILE A 828 -11.72 -6.59 33.64
CA ILE A 828 -10.51 -6.42 32.83
C ILE A 828 -10.83 -5.65 31.53
N LEU A 829 -11.95 -5.97 30.85
CA LEU A 829 -12.36 -5.28 29.62
C LEU A 829 -12.88 -3.84 29.87
N SER A 830 -13.12 -3.45 31.12
CA SER A 830 -13.45 -2.07 31.48
C SER A 830 -12.21 -1.21 31.76
N LEU A 831 -11.04 -1.82 31.88
CA LEU A 831 -9.78 -1.09 32.00
C LEU A 831 -9.30 -0.58 30.64
N GLU A 832 -8.38 0.35 30.68
CA GLU A 832 -7.73 0.92 29.51
C GLU A 832 -6.20 0.80 29.60
N SER A 833 -5.52 0.79 28.48
CA SER A 833 -4.06 0.87 28.47
C SER A 833 -3.62 2.17 29.15
N GLY A 834 -2.65 2.06 30.03
CA GLY A 834 -2.19 3.17 30.86
C GLY A 834 -2.77 3.18 32.25
N TYR A 835 -3.79 2.36 32.54
CA TYR A 835 -4.40 2.28 33.88
C TYR A 835 -3.43 1.72 34.92
N SER A 836 -3.32 2.36 36.09
CA SER A 836 -2.47 1.90 37.19
C SER A 836 -3.23 0.92 38.09
N LEU A 837 -2.62 -0.25 38.30
CA LEU A 837 -3.13 -1.29 39.20
C LEU A 837 -2.44 -1.24 40.55
N GLY A 838 -3.14 -1.69 41.59
CA GLY A 838 -2.54 -2.00 42.88
C GLY A 838 -1.80 -3.34 42.86
N TYR A 839 -0.79 -3.49 43.71
CA TYR A 839 -0.05 -4.73 43.88
C TYR A 839 0.05 -5.11 45.35
N HIS A 840 -0.30 -6.34 45.70
CA HIS A 840 -0.13 -6.93 47.01
C HIS A 840 -0.06 -8.47 46.89
N ASP A 841 0.73 -9.10 47.70
CA ASP A 841 0.81 -10.55 47.80
C ASP A 841 0.84 -11.31 46.46
N PHE A 842 1.60 -10.80 45.51
CA PHE A 842 1.70 -11.29 44.12
C PHE A 842 0.39 -11.22 43.33
N CYS A 843 -0.60 -10.48 43.81
CA CYS A 843 -1.85 -10.18 43.13
C CYS A 843 -1.86 -8.75 42.59
N LEU A 844 -2.56 -8.57 41.48
CA LEU A 844 -2.79 -7.27 40.85
C LEU A 844 -4.27 -6.92 40.97
N CYS A 845 -4.56 -5.78 41.59
CA CYS A 845 -5.92 -5.37 41.88
C CYS A 845 -6.31 -4.03 41.28
N ILE A 846 -7.61 -3.82 41.12
CA ILE A 846 -8.17 -2.52 40.73
C ILE A 846 -8.24 -1.64 41.96
N PRO A 847 -7.47 -0.53 42.07
CA PRO A 847 -7.37 0.26 43.28
C PRO A 847 -8.72 0.80 43.78
N SER A 848 -9.63 1.14 42.88
CA SER A 848 -10.96 1.71 43.26
C SER A 848 -11.91 0.71 43.91
N THR A 849 -11.73 -0.59 43.65
CA THR A 849 -12.61 -1.65 44.18
C THR A 849 -11.90 -2.60 45.15
N GLY A 850 -10.56 -2.55 45.21
CA GLY A 850 -9.72 -3.53 45.91
C GLY A 850 -9.78 -4.95 45.35
N ARG A 851 -10.40 -5.15 44.17
CA ARG A 851 -10.62 -6.47 43.59
C ARG A 851 -9.40 -6.96 42.86
N ASP A 852 -8.92 -8.15 43.21
CA ASP A 852 -7.84 -8.83 42.51
C ASP A 852 -8.34 -9.34 41.16
N ILE A 853 -7.61 -9.01 40.09
CA ILE A 853 -7.94 -9.41 38.69
C ILE A 853 -6.91 -10.30 38.05
N ALA A 854 -5.70 -10.35 38.60
CA ALA A 854 -4.64 -11.21 38.12
C ALA A 854 -3.73 -11.62 39.29
N MET A 855 -3.25 -12.87 39.25
CA MET A 855 -2.25 -13.42 40.18
C MET A 855 -1.04 -13.87 39.37
N LEU A 856 0.16 -13.56 39.85
CA LEU A 856 1.41 -13.93 39.21
C LEU A 856 1.66 -15.43 39.28
N SER A 857 2.23 -16.00 38.22
CA SER A 857 2.67 -17.41 38.18
C SER A 857 3.79 -17.68 39.19
N SER A 858 3.90 -18.94 39.64
CA SER A 858 4.94 -19.36 40.62
C SER A 858 6.35 -19.00 40.15
N THR A 859 6.63 -19.14 38.85
CA THR A 859 7.90 -18.72 38.23
C THR A 859 8.18 -17.24 38.43
N LYS A 860 7.18 -16.39 38.10
CA LYS A 860 7.32 -14.94 38.24
C LYS A 860 7.35 -14.48 39.70
N GLN A 861 6.63 -15.15 40.59
CA GLN A 861 6.72 -14.88 42.01
C GLN A 861 8.16 -15.14 42.55
N ASN A 862 8.81 -16.22 42.12
CA ASN A 862 10.18 -16.51 42.52
C ASN A 862 11.17 -15.47 41.95
N GLU A 863 10.96 -15.04 40.73
CA GLU A 863 11.74 -13.95 40.12
C GLU A 863 11.61 -12.64 40.90
N LEU A 864 10.38 -12.25 41.29
CA LEU A 864 10.14 -11.06 42.11
C LEU A 864 10.81 -11.17 43.49
N LYS A 865 10.75 -12.34 44.15
CA LYS A 865 11.44 -12.58 45.42
C LYS A 865 12.95 -12.38 45.30
N ASN A 866 13.55 -12.79 44.15
CA ASN A 866 14.98 -12.57 43.90
C ASN A 866 15.28 -11.07 43.77
N TRP A 867 14.39 -10.30 43.08
CA TRP A 867 14.53 -8.84 43.01
C TRP A 867 14.32 -8.17 44.37
N GLU A 868 13.36 -8.64 45.17
CA GLU A 868 13.12 -8.16 46.52
C GLU A 868 14.34 -8.42 47.44
N ALA A 869 15.01 -9.58 47.31
CA ALA A 869 16.25 -9.89 48.03
C ALA A 869 17.39 -8.93 47.64
N LYS A 870 17.37 -8.35 46.43
CA LYS A 870 18.30 -7.29 45.97
C LYS A 870 17.87 -5.88 46.38
N GLY A 871 16.82 -5.74 47.20
CA GLY A 871 16.34 -4.48 47.77
C GLY A 871 15.31 -3.74 46.91
N TYR A 872 14.80 -4.34 45.82
CA TYR A 872 13.75 -3.75 45.04
C TYR A 872 12.37 -4.05 45.59
N LYS A 873 11.46 -3.11 45.46
CA LYS A 873 10.05 -3.29 45.79
C LYS A 873 9.15 -2.81 44.65
N VAL A 874 8.05 -3.51 44.40
CA VAL A 874 7.06 -3.10 43.43
C VAL A 874 6.46 -1.77 43.87
N THR A 875 6.55 -0.77 43.00
CA THR A 875 6.06 0.59 43.27
C THR A 875 4.93 0.98 42.34
N ASN A 876 4.85 0.40 41.15
CA ASN A 876 3.81 0.67 40.18
C ASN A 876 3.55 -0.57 39.33
N ALA A 877 2.28 -0.75 38.95
CA ALA A 877 1.85 -1.75 37.98
C ALA A 877 0.93 -1.05 36.97
N LYS A 878 1.30 -1.04 35.70
CA LYS A 878 0.56 -0.30 34.67
C LYS A 878 0.11 -1.23 33.55
N VAL A 879 -1.16 -1.14 33.19
CA VAL A 879 -1.71 -1.90 32.06
C VAL A 879 -1.08 -1.38 30.77
N ARG A 880 -0.37 -2.24 30.04
CA ARG A 880 0.21 -1.94 28.73
C ARG A 880 -0.79 -2.21 27.62
N PHE A 881 -1.38 -3.40 27.59
CA PHE A 881 -2.43 -3.81 26.66
C PHE A 881 -3.47 -4.66 27.38
N ILE A 882 -4.68 -4.67 26.84
CA ILE A 882 -5.71 -5.66 27.19
C ILE A 882 -5.94 -6.51 25.95
N VAL A 883 -5.80 -7.83 26.08
CA VAL A 883 -5.89 -8.74 24.96
C VAL A 883 -6.92 -9.83 25.18
N ALA A 884 -7.62 -10.20 24.12
CA ALA A 884 -8.41 -11.42 24.08
C ALA A 884 -7.50 -12.64 23.86
N TRP A 885 -7.72 -13.69 24.64
CA TRP A 885 -6.90 -14.88 24.56
C TRP A 885 -7.71 -16.15 24.73
N LYS A 886 -7.32 -17.19 23.97
CA LYS A 886 -7.86 -18.54 24.06
C LYS A 886 -6.72 -19.55 23.91
N PRO A 887 -6.68 -20.67 24.66
CA PRO A 887 -5.70 -21.71 24.42
C PRO A 887 -5.78 -22.27 22.99
N LYS A 888 -4.65 -22.65 22.39
CA LYS A 888 -4.63 -23.23 21.04
C LYS A 888 -5.46 -24.52 20.93
N ASP A 889 -5.47 -25.32 21.99
CA ASP A 889 -6.16 -26.63 22.06
C ASP A 889 -7.54 -26.52 22.70
N ALA A 890 -8.06 -25.31 22.90
CA ALA A 890 -9.34 -25.11 23.54
C ALA A 890 -10.49 -25.57 22.64
N PRO A 891 -11.55 -26.21 23.22
CA PRO A 891 -12.76 -26.54 22.50
C PRO A 891 -13.34 -25.29 21.78
N LYS A 892 -14.00 -25.51 20.62
CA LYS A 892 -14.59 -24.39 19.85
C LYS A 892 -15.57 -23.57 20.69
N ASP A 893 -16.23 -24.18 21.65
CA ASP A 893 -17.24 -23.56 22.50
C ASP A 893 -16.64 -22.81 23.72
N GLU A 894 -15.35 -22.91 23.96
CA GLU A 894 -14.70 -22.21 25.07
C GLU A 894 -14.65 -20.70 24.79
N LYS A 895 -15.19 -19.91 25.72
CA LYS A 895 -15.20 -18.44 25.60
C LYS A 895 -13.79 -17.87 25.83
N GLU A 896 -13.40 -16.95 24.98
CA GLU A 896 -12.17 -16.19 25.13
C GLU A 896 -12.07 -15.50 26.50
N SER A 897 -10.90 -15.51 27.09
CA SER A 897 -10.56 -14.76 28.32
C SER A 897 -10.05 -13.37 27.92
N ALA A 898 -10.13 -12.41 28.85
CA ALA A 898 -9.42 -11.13 28.74
C ALA A 898 -8.19 -11.18 29.64
N ILE A 899 -7.05 -10.74 29.12
CA ILE A 899 -5.79 -10.76 29.84
C ILE A 899 -5.18 -9.36 29.79
N PRO A 900 -4.84 -8.76 30.96
CA PRO A 900 -4.05 -7.54 30.98
C PRO A 900 -2.56 -7.90 30.81
N LEU A 901 -1.87 -7.32 29.82
CA LEU A 901 -0.42 -7.29 29.74
C LEU A 901 0.07 -6.09 30.53
N ILE A 902 0.97 -6.29 31.48
CA ILE A 902 1.26 -5.30 32.53
C ILE A 902 2.76 -5.01 32.57
N ASP A 903 3.11 -3.76 32.73
CA ASP A 903 4.45 -3.30 33.07
C ASP A 903 4.53 -3.08 34.59
N LEU A 904 5.39 -3.84 35.22
CA LEU A 904 5.60 -3.83 36.67
C LEU A 904 6.89 -3.07 36.98
N THR A 905 6.78 -1.92 37.61
CA THR A 905 7.93 -1.11 38.01
C THR A 905 8.34 -1.43 39.44
N MET A 906 9.61 -1.72 39.65
CA MET A 906 10.23 -1.95 40.94
C MET A 906 11.29 -0.90 41.23
N THR A 907 11.29 -0.35 42.41
CA THR A 907 12.23 0.67 42.86
C THR A 907 13.09 0.13 44.00
N ARG A 908 14.39 0.35 43.93
CA ARG A 908 15.34 -0.02 44.99
C ARG A 908 15.28 1.05 46.09
N LYS A 909 15.01 0.63 47.32
CA LYS A 909 15.22 1.51 48.46
C LYS A 909 16.71 1.61 48.74
N ILE A 910 17.26 2.80 48.63
CA ILE A 910 18.63 3.12 49.04
C ILE A 910 18.68 3.15 50.57
#